data_fc2215bc4162b08602d8874faa420caf
#
_entry.id   fc2215bc4162b08602d8874faa420caf
#
_cell.length_a   1.000
_cell.length_b   1.000
_cell.length_c   1.000
_cell.angle_alpha   90.00
_cell.angle_beta   90.00
_cell.angle_gamma   90.00
#
_symmetry.space_group_name_H-M   'P 1'
#
loop_
_entity.id
_entity.type
_entity.pdbx_description
1 polymer ?
#
loop_
_entity_poly.entity_id
_entity_poly.type
_entity_poly.pdbx_seq_one_letter_code
_entity_poly.pdbx_strand_id
1 'polypeptide(L)'
;MLSAPAKFRRTNCASAVGISLLMLIFIASGLPAAIYTLKNNVQVEGEPGKIGGIGETPLASGNTAGEVSNKLVHFADDGIRRTFFSQYQVLNFVNSPSGSLERIMLKQRVATVGKRLVAVGPILNITTFDDFGRRTVTMKDARGSLHLVQGVTEVNSKYIKLETLFTKTPIIWETRLATSSMPTPILSKILKTHLDMRNPDDRLKIVRLYMQCERYREAMFELQSAIEQFPELANLKEQISQLRQALADRLIEEIESRQRAGQHSRVYTWLDNFPSDGVAVETLLRARDLLKDYDEQSKQRDTVFALFDKHASQLEEQETTEAVARIRKEIFGELNINTLPRFADFVRLSEDPEIGFDQKLAMAISGWLMGQGEVTQNLAVAISLFDVRNAIREYLTSKNAEQRREILNKIAGLEGGTPANIARLLNAMKPAIPLEPQAHEDPLHFTFETTGADDKIFRYVVQLPPDYDAYRKYPTIVSLHGAGNSPEQQVDWWAGSYNKQMDMRLGQASRHGYIVIAPAWTEDQYQASYQYSAQEHSRVLYALQESLQRFAIDTDRVFLSGHSVGGDAAWDIGLAHPDLWAGVLPVCATAGKYVTRYWKNAKHVSLYFVSGEMDGNRIAQNERDFNRYLNRSGFDTMIVEYKGRGHDHFQDDIHHMFSWMRFHRREFNVPEYNVTTLRPWDNYFWW
;
A
#
# COMPACT_ATOMS: atom_id res chain seq x y z
N MET A 1 -2.21 -18.72 -37.56
CA MET A 1 -1.49 -19.75 -36.78
C MET A 1 -1.05 -19.09 -35.49
N LEU A 2 -1.70 -19.41 -34.41
CA LEU A 2 -1.53 -18.79 -33.11
C LEU A 2 -0.22 -19.27 -32.47
N SER A 3 0.72 -18.37 -32.23
CA SER A 3 1.92 -18.65 -31.44
C SER A 3 1.62 -18.34 -29.97
N ALA A 4 1.77 -19.36 -29.13
CA ALA A 4 1.57 -19.31 -27.70
C ALA A 4 2.59 -18.38 -27.00
N PRO A 5 2.21 -17.71 -25.89
CA PRO A 5 3.13 -16.89 -25.14
C PRO A 5 4.15 -17.76 -24.40
N ALA A 6 5.40 -17.29 -24.41
CA ALA A 6 6.51 -17.91 -23.70
C ALA A 6 6.20 -18.08 -22.21
N LYS A 7 6.22 -19.32 -21.76
CA LYS A 7 6.17 -19.67 -20.34
C LYS A 7 7.44 -19.14 -19.64
N PHE A 8 7.32 -18.05 -18.94
CA PHE A 8 8.29 -17.68 -17.91
C PHE A 8 8.28 -18.81 -16.85
N ARG A 9 9.31 -19.65 -16.86
CA ARG A 9 9.60 -20.55 -15.78
C ARG A 9 9.90 -19.69 -14.55
N ARG A 10 8.96 -19.61 -13.63
CA ARG A 10 9.22 -19.23 -12.24
C ARG A 10 10.15 -20.28 -11.65
N THR A 11 11.43 -19.99 -11.60
CA THR A 11 12.32 -20.64 -10.65
C THR A 11 11.93 -20.14 -9.27
N ASN A 12 11.14 -20.93 -8.56
CA ASN A 12 11.03 -20.84 -7.11
C ASN A 12 12.41 -21.24 -6.53
N CYS A 13 13.35 -20.31 -6.50
CA CYS A 13 14.43 -20.36 -5.54
C CYS A 13 13.85 -19.84 -4.21
N ALA A 14 13.12 -20.72 -3.51
CA ALA A 14 13.14 -20.69 -2.07
C ALA A 14 14.59 -21.01 -1.69
N SER A 15 15.43 -20.00 -1.53
CA SER A 15 16.69 -20.11 -0.82
C SER A 15 16.35 -20.44 0.63
N ALA A 16 16.14 -21.72 0.90
CA ALA A 16 16.28 -22.28 2.22
C ALA A 16 17.78 -22.18 2.57
N VAL A 17 18.27 -20.98 2.83
CA VAL A 17 19.47 -20.81 3.63
C VAL A 17 19.07 -21.28 5.01
N GLY A 18 19.48 -22.52 5.30
CA GLY A 18 19.33 -23.13 6.61
C GLY A 18 20.02 -22.24 7.63
N ILE A 19 19.26 -21.36 8.27
CA ILE A 19 19.65 -20.76 9.53
C ILE A 19 19.64 -21.91 10.54
N SER A 20 20.76 -22.63 10.65
CA SER A 20 21.05 -23.48 11.79
C SER A 20 21.32 -22.59 12.98
N LEU A 21 20.30 -21.83 13.37
CA LEU A 21 20.26 -21.20 14.67
C LEU A 21 20.14 -22.35 15.68
N LEU A 22 21.07 -22.44 16.61
CA LEU A 22 21.00 -23.39 17.74
C LEU A 22 19.62 -23.29 18.38
N MET A 23 18.69 -24.15 17.92
CA MET A 23 17.47 -24.46 18.64
C MET A 23 17.86 -25.18 19.91
N LEU A 24 18.06 -24.46 20.99
CA LEU A 24 17.75 -25.01 22.31
C LEU A 24 16.24 -25.25 22.32
N ILE A 25 15.87 -26.48 21.97
CA ILE A 25 14.49 -26.96 21.96
C ILE A 25 14.00 -26.93 23.41
N PHE A 26 13.45 -25.82 23.85
CA PHE A 26 12.45 -25.86 24.89
C PHE A 26 11.12 -26.17 24.20
N ILE A 27 10.63 -27.40 24.39
CA ILE A 27 9.27 -27.82 24.03
C ILE A 27 8.31 -27.04 24.96
N ALA A 28 8.07 -25.79 24.66
CA ALA A 28 6.86 -25.12 25.08
C ALA A 28 5.81 -25.46 24.02
N SER A 29 4.72 -26.10 24.43
CA SER A 29 3.55 -26.38 23.59
C SER A 29 2.97 -25.06 23.05
N GLY A 30 3.53 -24.55 21.96
CA GLY A 30 2.97 -23.47 21.19
C GLY A 30 1.69 -23.97 20.53
N LEU A 31 0.62 -23.19 20.58
CA LEU A 31 -0.60 -23.46 19.82
C LEU A 31 -0.25 -23.54 18.33
N PRO A 32 -0.81 -24.50 17.58
CA PRO A 32 -0.47 -24.66 16.16
C PRO A 32 -0.86 -23.40 15.39
N ALA A 33 0.11 -22.73 14.79
CA ALA A 33 -0.15 -21.68 13.83
C ALA A 33 -0.52 -22.32 12.48
N ALA A 34 -1.39 -21.66 11.74
CA ALA A 34 -1.76 -22.06 10.40
C ALA A 34 -1.56 -20.90 9.42
N ILE A 35 -1.17 -21.23 8.20
CA ILE A 35 -1.09 -20.28 7.10
C ILE A 35 -2.19 -20.63 6.10
N TYR A 36 -3.15 -19.75 5.96
CA TYR A 36 -4.16 -19.80 4.90
C TYR A 36 -3.66 -19.02 3.69
N THR A 37 -3.70 -19.65 2.52
CA THR A 37 -3.54 -18.94 1.25
C THR A 37 -4.91 -18.80 0.61
N LEU A 38 -5.33 -17.57 0.37
CA LEU A 38 -6.61 -17.27 -0.25
C LEU A 38 -6.50 -17.32 -1.79
N LYS A 39 -7.62 -17.40 -2.49
CA LYS A 39 -7.68 -17.47 -3.96
C LYS A 39 -7.06 -16.27 -4.67
N ASN A 40 -7.04 -15.10 -4.01
CA ASN A 40 -6.36 -13.89 -4.46
C ASN A 40 -4.86 -13.86 -4.10
N ASN A 41 -4.28 -14.96 -3.58
CA ASN A 41 -2.91 -15.13 -3.11
C ASN A 41 -2.56 -14.36 -1.82
N VAL A 42 -3.52 -13.75 -1.16
CA VAL A 42 -3.30 -13.17 0.18
C VAL A 42 -3.06 -14.31 1.16
N GLN A 43 -2.04 -14.15 2.02
CA GLN A 43 -1.74 -15.09 3.08
C GLN A 43 -2.19 -14.53 4.44
N VAL A 44 -2.84 -15.38 5.22
CA VAL A 44 -3.30 -15.04 6.59
C VAL A 44 -2.73 -16.09 7.53
N GLU A 45 -1.95 -15.64 8.51
CA GLU A 45 -1.31 -16.50 9.52
C GLU A 45 -1.94 -16.28 10.89
N GLY A 46 -2.14 -17.36 11.62
CA GLY A 46 -2.61 -17.30 13.01
C GLY A 46 -3.12 -18.65 13.51
N GLU A 47 -3.61 -18.66 14.75
CA GLU A 47 -4.33 -19.79 15.32
C GLU A 47 -5.66 -19.97 14.56
N PRO A 48 -5.91 -21.15 13.96
CA PRO A 48 -7.08 -21.34 13.11
C PRO A 48 -8.34 -21.56 13.94
N GLY A 49 -9.47 -20.98 13.47
CA GLY A 49 -10.77 -21.23 14.03
C GLY A 49 -11.88 -21.15 12.98
N LYS A 50 -13.09 -21.61 13.36
CA LYS A 50 -14.27 -21.62 12.51
C LYS A 50 -15.51 -21.25 13.31
N ILE A 51 -16.36 -20.39 12.73
CA ILE A 51 -17.64 -19.96 13.30
C ILE A 51 -18.74 -20.07 12.24
N GLY A 52 -20.00 -20.12 12.64
CA GLY A 52 -21.16 -20.11 11.73
C GLY A 52 -21.42 -18.72 11.15
N GLY A 53 -21.07 -17.68 11.89
CA GLY A 53 -21.20 -16.29 11.47
C GLY A 53 -20.54 -15.33 12.46
N ILE A 54 -20.30 -14.11 12.02
CA ILE A 54 -19.87 -13.00 12.89
C ILE A 54 -20.99 -12.77 13.92
N GLY A 55 -20.64 -12.59 15.19
CA GLY A 55 -21.57 -12.50 16.31
C GLY A 55 -21.64 -13.78 17.17
N GLU A 56 -21.19 -14.93 16.64
CA GLU A 56 -20.98 -16.10 17.49
C GLU A 56 -19.69 -15.93 18.27
N THR A 57 -19.78 -16.14 19.61
CA THR A 57 -18.55 -16.21 20.43
C THR A 57 -17.74 -17.43 19.97
N PRO A 58 -16.44 -17.30 19.63
CA PRO A 58 -15.60 -18.45 19.35
C PRO A 58 -15.62 -19.37 20.57
N LEU A 59 -16.32 -20.49 20.48
CA LEU A 59 -16.25 -21.50 21.51
C LEU A 59 -14.80 -22.00 21.55
N ALA A 60 -14.16 -21.89 22.71
CA ALA A 60 -12.93 -22.59 22.99
C ALA A 60 -13.12 -24.03 22.51
N SER A 61 -12.16 -24.55 21.75
CA SER A 61 -12.21 -25.86 21.08
C SER A 61 -12.45 -27.00 22.08
N GLY A 62 -13.70 -27.16 22.50
CA GLY A 62 -14.19 -28.28 23.25
C GLY A 62 -15.05 -29.12 22.28
N ASN A 63 -14.56 -30.33 21.97
CA ASN A 63 -15.30 -31.33 21.23
C ASN A 63 -16.67 -31.60 21.83
N THR A 64 -17.70 -30.95 21.33
CA THR A 64 -19.07 -31.46 21.43
C THR A 64 -19.39 -32.18 20.12
N ALA A 65 -19.16 -33.49 20.15
CA ALA A 65 -19.63 -34.39 19.10
C ALA A 65 -21.17 -34.30 19.02
N GLY A 66 -21.70 -33.72 17.92
CA GLY A 66 -23.14 -33.80 17.66
C GLY A 66 -23.73 -32.77 16.70
N GLU A 67 -23.14 -31.60 16.50
CA GLU A 67 -23.71 -30.64 15.54
C GLU A 67 -22.79 -30.45 14.33
N VAL A 68 -23.22 -30.99 13.19
CA VAL A 68 -22.67 -30.64 11.88
C VAL A 68 -23.18 -29.23 11.52
N SER A 69 -22.69 -28.24 12.23
CA SER A 69 -22.85 -26.86 11.82
C SER A 69 -21.92 -26.63 10.63
N ASN A 70 -22.48 -26.23 9.49
CA ASN A 70 -21.72 -25.81 8.31
C ASN A 70 -21.05 -24.45 8.62
N LYS A 71 -19.97 -24.48 9.39
CA LYS A 71 -19.20 -23.29 9.79
C LYS A 71 -18.40 -22.79 8.60
N LEU A 72 -18.97 -21.84 7.85
CA LEU A 72 -18.40 -21.31 6.61
C LEU A 72 -17.42 -20.16 6.82
N VAL A 73 -17.42 -19.55 8.00
CA VAL A 73 -16.51 -18.44 8.33
C VAL A 73 -15.29 -18.99 9.03
N HIS A 74 -14.15 -18.86 8.38
CA HIS A 74 -12.85 -19.16 8.98
C HIS A 74 -12.27 -17.89 9.60
N PHE A 75 -11.45 -18.05 10.62
CA PHE A 75 -10.61 -16.97 11.13
C PHE A 75 -9.21 -17.48 11.49
N ALA A 76 -8.26 -16.55 11.45
CA ALA A 76 -6.93 -16.72 11.98
C ALA A 76 -6.70 -15.67 13.07
N ASP A 77 -6.24 -16.13 14.24
CA ASP A 77 -5.93 -15.31 15.41
C ASP A 77 -4.41 -15.22 15.56
N ASP A 78 -3.80 -14.06 15.27
CA ASP A 78 -2.36 -13.86 15.38
C ASP A 78 -1.92 -13.34 16.77
N GLY A 79 -2.87 -13.23 17.68
CA GLY A 79 -2.66 -12.75 19.04
C GLY A 79 -2.99 -11.27 19.23
N ILE A 80 -2.84 -10.41 18.21
CA ILE A 80 -3.22 -9.00 18.25
C ILE A 80 -4.60 -8.76 17.65
N ARG A 81 -4.94 -9.53 16.63
CA ARG A 81 -6.18 -9.40 15.87
C ARG A 81 -6.73 -10.75 15.42
N ARG A 82 -8.01 -10.77 15.09
CA ARG A 82 -8.68 -11.87 14.39
C ARG A 82 -8.99 -11.42 12.97
N THR A 83 -8.59 -12.21 11.99
CA THR A 83 -8.92 -11.98 10.58
C THR A 83 -9.91 -13.02 10.12
N PHE A 84 -11.13 -12.58 9.79
CA PHE A 84 -12.21 -13.44 9.33
C PHE A 84 -12.29 -13.41 7.80
N PHE A 85 -12.54 -14.57 7.20
CA PHE A 85 -12.70 -14.75 5.75
C PHE A 85 -13.58 -15.96 5.46
N SER A 86 -14.12 -16.02 4.25
CA SER A 86 -15.00 -17.12 3.82
C SER A 86 -14.22 -18.40 3.54
N GLN A 87 -14.80 -19.55 3.86
CA GLN A 87 -14.28 -20.85 3.41
C GLN A 87 -14.15 -20.90 1.88
N TYR A 88 -15.05 -20.23 1.15
CA TYR A 88 -15.01 -20.18 -0.32
C TYR A 88 -13.81 -19.46 -0.91
N GLN A 89 -13.14 -18.61 -0.10
CA GLN A 89 -11.91 -17.88 -0.51
C GLN A 89 -10.64 -18.73 -0.27
N VAL A 90 -10.68 -19.78 0.53
CA VAL A 90 -9.51 -20.58 0.86
C VAL A 90 -9.06 -21.40 -0.35
N LEU A 91 -7.81 -21.20 -0.77
CA LEU A 91 -7.13 -21.99 -1.79
C LEU A 91 -6.32 -23.13 -1.16
N ASN A 92 -5.58 -22.83 -0.12
CA ASN A 92 -4.70 -23.78 0.56
C ASN A 92 -4.61 -23.46 2.06
N PHE A 93 -4.29 -24.50 2.83
CA PHE A 93 -4.12 -24.43 4.27
C PHE A 93 -2.92 -25.30 4.68
N VAL A 94 -1.98 -24.71 5.40
CA VAL A 94 -0.79 -25.39 5.89
C VAL A 94 -0.66 -25.16 7.39
N ASN A 95 -0.55 -26.24 8.16
CA ASN A 95 -0.16 -26.12 9.56
C ASN A 95 1.33 -25.75 9.63
N SER A 96 1.63 -24.61 10.24
CA SER A 96 3.00 -24.19 10.52
C SER A 96 3.34 -24.53 11.96
N PRO A 97 4.49 -25.17 12.24
CA PRO A 97 4.93 -25.28 13.60
C PRO A 97 5.17 -23.87 14.15
N SER A 98 4.39 -23.48 15.13
CA SER A 98 4.61 -22.24 15.84
C SER A 98 6.00 -22.27 16.47
N GLY A 99 6.93 -21.51 15.93
CA GLY A 99 8.20 -21.25 16.59
C GLY A 99 7.93 -20.67 17.98
N SER A 100 8.75 -21.05 18.97
CA SER A 100 8.60 -20.46 20.31
C SER A 100 8.92 -18.95 20.24
N LEU A 101 7.90 -18.12 20.41
CA LEU A 101 8.08 -16.67 20.52
C LEU A 101 8.77 -16.36 21.84
N GLU A 102 9.80 -15.51 21.80
CA GLU A 102 10.35 -14.92 23.02
C GLU A 102 9.26 -14.06 23.68
N ARG A 103 8.93 -14.37 24.94
CA ARG A 103 7.94 -13.64 25.72
C ARG A 103 8.60 -13.05 26.94
N ILE A 104 8.60 -11.74 27.04
CA ILE A 104 9.17 -11.02 28.19
C ILE A 104 8.01 -10.49 29.03
N MET A 105 7.87 -11.07 30.22
CA MET A 105 6.85 -10.65 31.19
C MET A 105 7.39 -9.52 32.05
N LEU A 106 6.65 -8.41 32.12
CA LEU A 106 7.02 -7.25 32.90
C LEU A 106 6.13 -7.14 34.15
N LYS A 107 6.76 -7.00 35.29
CA LYS A 107 6.04 -6.92 36.59
C LYS A 107 5.34 -5.56 36.74
N GLN A 108 4.02 -5.58 36.70
CA GLN A 108 3.15 -4.40 36.94
C GLN A 108 2.09 -4.75 37.94
N ARG A 109 1.58 -3.73 38.66
CA ARG A 109 0.44 -3.90 39.55
C ARG A 109 -0.87 -3.75 38.78
N VAL A 110 -1.28 -4.83 38.12
CA VAL A 110 -2.47 -4.87 37.26
C VAL A 110 -3.76 -4.85 38.11
N ALA A 111 -4.82 -4.25 37.55
CA ALA A 111 -6.17 -4.31 38.13
C ALA A 111 -6.81 -5.68 37.83
N THR A 112 -6.79 -6.59 38.80
CA THR A 112 -7.40 -7.94 38.66
C THR A 112 -8.85 -7.96 39.17
N VAL A 113 -9.26 -6.96 39.97
CA VAL A 113 -10.59 -6.79 40.53
C VAL A 113 -11.08 -5.41 40.11
N GLY A 114 -12.35 -5.28 39.76
CA GLY A 114 -12.95 -4.00 39.36
C GLY A 114 -13.98 -4.14 38.26
N LYS A 115 -14.46 -3.02 37.76
CA LYS A 115 -15.40 -2.97 36.65
C LYS A 115 -14.65 -3.27 35.33
N ARG A 116 -15.13 -4.25 34.54
CA ARG A 116 -14.59 -4.48 33.21
C ARG A 116 -15.07 -3.41 32.23
N LEU A 117 -14.15 -2.85 31.47
CA LEU A 117 -14.51 -1.93 30.38
C LEU A 117 -15.21 -2.74 29.27
N VAL A 118 -16.37 -2.28 28.82
CA VAL A 118 -17.20 -2.95 27.79
C VAL A 118 -16.99 -2.33 26.42
N ALA A 119 -16.73 -1.02 26.38
CA ALA A 119 -16.43 -0.28 25.15
C ALA A 119 -15.39 0.80 25.43
N VAL A 120 -14.56 1.07 24.45
CA VAL A 120 -13.58 2.15 24.46
C VAL A 120 -14.19 3.34 23.71
N GLY A 121 -14.49 4.41 24.47
CA GLY A 121 -15.00 5.66 23.90
C GLY A 121 -13.91 6.45 23.16
N PRO A 122 -14.26 7.63 22.64
CA PRO A 122 -13.28 8.49 21.98
C PRO A 122 -12.13 8.83 22.93
N ILE A 123 -10.92 8.55 22.47
CA ILE A 123 -9.70 8.85 23.22
C ILE A 123 -9.38 10.33 23.02
N LEU A 124 -9.33 11.07 24.12
CA LEU A 124 -9.03 12.51 24.12
C LEU A 124 -7.53 12.78 24.17
N ASN A 125 -6.79 11.95 24.89
CA ASN A 125 -5.34 12.09 25.02
C ASN A 125 -4.69 10.77 25.44
N ILE A 126 -3.49 10.51 24.91
CA ILE A 126 -2.60 9.43 25.34
C ILE A 126 -1.23 10.03 25.62
N THR A 127 -0.71 9.84 26.84
CA THR A 127 0.65 10.25 27.14
C THR A 127 1.67 9.29 26.52
N THR A 128 2.91 9.75 26.34
CA THR A 128 4.03 8.88 26.01
C THR A 128 4.27 7.87 27.14
N PHE A 129 4.92 6.75 26.83
CA PHE A 129 5.36 5.79 27.85
C PHE A 129 6.48 6.37 28.71
N ASP A 130 6.39 6.12 30.01
CA ASP A 130 7.51 6.32 30.93
C ASP A 130 8.52 5.16 30.86
N ASP A 131 9.60 5.25 31.63
CA ASP A 131 10.67 4.25 31.66
C ASP A 131 10.21 2.88 32.17
N PHE A 132 9.12 2.83 32.89
CA PHE A 132 8.50 1.61 33.41
C PHE A 132 7.45 1.04 32.45
N GLY A 133 7.28 1.62 31.28
CA GLY A 133 6.28 1.20 30.30
C GLY A 133 4.85 1.56 30.70
N ARG A 134 4.65 2.67 31.41
CA ARG A 134 3.33 3.15 31.83
C ARG A 134 2.93 4.36 31.01
N ARG A 135 1.63 4.46 30.72
CA ARG A 135 1.03 5.63 30.05
C ARG A 135 -0.35 5.91 30.63
N THR A 136 -0.85 7.12 30.45
CA THR A 136 -2.21 7.49 30.81
C THR A 136 -3.03 7.67 29.53
N VAL A 137 -4.18 6.99 29.49
CA VAL A 137 -5.19 7.16 28.45
C VAL A 137 -6.35 7.93 29.06
N THR A 138 -6.71 9.04 28.42
CA THR A 138 -7.86 9.86 28.79
C THR A 138 -8.94 9.69 27.75
N MET A 139 -10.12 9.25 28.15
CA MET A 139 -11.28 9.09 27.29
C MET A 139 -12.51 9.81 27.85
N LYS A 140 -13.47 10.07 26.99
CA LYS A 140 -14.75 10.66 27.40
C LYS A 140 -15.65 9.57 27.96
N ASP A 141 -16.22 9.82 29.14
CA ASP A 141 -17.26 9.00 29.78
C ASP A 141 -18.53 9.84 29.95
N ALA A 142 -19.67 9.19 30.24
CA ALA A 142 -20.94 9.85 30.50
C ALA A 142 -20.88 10.84 31.68
N ARG A 143 -19.90 10.68 32.59
CA ARG A 143 -19.67 11.51 33.77
C ARG A 143 -18.57 12.57 33.62
N GLY A 144 -17.92 12.64 32.43
CA GLY A 144 -16.80 13.55 32.19
C GLY A 144 -15.59 12.83 31.56
N SER A 145 -14.38 13.15 32.04
CA SER A 145 -13.15 12.52 31.60
C SER A 145 -12.74 11.36 32.49
N LEU A 146 -12.51 10.20 31.88
CA LEU A 146 -11.99 9.00 32.54
C LEU A 146 -10.48 8.87 32.23
N HIS A 147 -9.67 8.84 33.30
CA HIS A 147 -8.23 8.68 33.22
C HIS A 147 -7.83 7.26 33.62
N LEU A 148 -7.24 6.51 32.71
CA LEU A 148 -6.79 5.14 32.95
C LEU A 148 -5.27 5.06 32.77
N VAL A 149 -4.60 4.53 33.81
CA VAL A 149 -3.17 4.24 33.71
C VAL A 149 -2.99 2.83 33.17
N GLN A 150 -2.31 2.68 32.06
CA GLN A 150 -1.92 1.41 31.47
C GLN A 150 -0.45 1.13 31.71
N GLY A 151 -0.09 -0.15 31.88
CA GLY A 151 1.29 -0.62 31.94
C GLY A 151 1.52 -1.75 30.97
N VAL A 152 2.72 -1.81 30.41
CA VAL A 152 3.18 -2.94 29.61
C VAL A 152 3.40 -4.14 30.51
N THR A 153 2.70 -5.24 30.25
CA THR A 153 2.78 -6.48 31.05
C THR A 153 3.44 -7.63 30.30
N GLU A 154 3.39 -7.63 28.98
CA GLU A 154 4.04 -8.63 28.12
C GLU A 154 4.58 -7.96 26.85
N VAL A 155 5.76 -8.40 26.42
CA VAL A 155 6.33 -8.03 25.14
C VAL A 155 6.74 -9.30 24.40
N ASN A 156 6.33 -9.43 23.15
CA ASN A 156 6.81 -10.44 22.21
C ASN A 156 7.00 -9.84 20.82
N SER A 157 7.42 -10.64 19.84
CA SER A 157 7.70 -10.11 18.50
C SER A 157 6.47 -9.62 17.73
N LYS A 158 5.27 -10.09 18.06
CA LYS A 158 4.01 -9.72 17.39
C LYS A 158 3.34 -8.52 18.08
N TYR A 159 3.23 -8.57 19.40
CA TYR A 159 2.51 -7.53 20.16
C TYR A 159 3.14 -7.18 21.50
N ILE A 160 2.76 -6.03 21.98
CA ILE A 160 2.95 -5.52 23.33
C ILE A 160 1.59 -5.50 24.01
N LYS A 161 1.45 -6.24 25.12
CA LYS A 161 0.24 -6.29 25.91
C LYS A 161 0.22 -5.15 26.93
N LEU A 162 -0.87 -4.41 26.96
CA LEU A 162 -1.12 -3.32 27.89
C LEU A 162 -2.31 -3.66 28.77
N GLU A 163 -2.15 -3.53 30.06
CA GLU A 163 -3.23 -3.74 31.02
C GLU A 163 -3.37 -2.52 31.94
N THR A 164 -4.60 -2.22 32.33
CA THR A 164 -4.83 -1.14 33.28
C THR A 164 -4.26 -1.48 34.64
N LEU A 165 -3.59 -0.50 35.26
CA LEU A 165 -2.96 -0.66 36.53
C LEU A 165 -3.98 -0.40 37.66
N PHE A 166 -3.72 -1.00 38.83
CA PHE A 166 -4.56 -0.86 39.99
C PHE A 166 -4.58 0.59 40.51
N THR A 167 -5.78 1.15 40.68
CA THR A 167 -6.06 2.50 41.17
C THR A 167 -7.14 2.44 42.24
N LYS A 168 -7.52 3.58 42.81
CA LYS A 168 -8.63 3.66 43.82
C LYS A 168 -9.97 3.17 43.24
N THR A 169 -10.21 3.39 41.96
CA THR A 169 -11.38 2.89 41.22
C THR A 169 -10.90 1.99 40.07
N PRO A 170 -10.61 0.70 40.35
CA PRO A 170 -9.99 -0.16 39.37
C PRO A 170 -10.96 -0.48 38.22
N ILE A 171 -10.45 -0.33 37.01
CA ILE A 171 -11.12 -0.72 35.76
C ILE A 171 -10.25 -1.74 35.10
N ILE A 172 -10.83 -2.84 34.67
CA ILE A 172 -10.14 -3.92 33.97
C ILE A 172 -10.26 -3.67 32.44
N TRP A 173 -9.13 -3.45 31.81
CA TRP A 173 -9.02 -3.32 30.36
C TRP A 173 -7.65 -3.84 29.88
N GLU A 174 -7.69 -4.73 28.92
CA GLU A 174 -6.53 -5.25 28.20
C GLU A 174 -6.57 -4.74 26.77
N THR A 175 -5.45 -4.28 26.24
CA THR A 175 -5.31 -3.92 24.84
C THR A 175 -3.94 -4.33 24.34
N ARG A 176 -3.79 -4.48 23.02
CA ARG A 176 -2.54 -4.90 22.37
C ARG A 176 -2.17 -3.93 21.28
N LEU A 177 -0.87 -3.64 21.19
CA LEU A 177 -0.26 -2.84 20.14
C LEU A 177 0.74 -3.72 19.38
N ALA A 178 0.89 -3.54 18.07
CA ALA A 178 1.95 -4.21 17.34
C ALA A 178 3.33 -3.77 17.87
N THR A 179 4.23 -4.73 18.08
CA THR A 179 5.60 -4.42 18.56
C THR A 179 6.35 -3.57 17.53
N SER A 180 6.02 -3.70 16.24
CA SER A 180 6.53 -2.84 15.17
C SER A 180 6.15 -1.36 15.33
N SER A 181 5.00 -1.06 15.95
CA SER A 181 4.52 0.31 16.17
C SER A 181 5.23 1.03 17.34
N MET A 182 5.96 0.28 18.19
CA MET A 182 6.70 0.89 19.30
C MET A 182 8.09 1.34 18.86
N PRO A 183 8.45 2.65 19.03
CA PRO A 183 9.79 3.13 18.71
C PRO A 183 10.87 2.40 19.53
N THR A 184 11.95 2.00 18.86
CA THR A 184 13.05 1.24 19.49
C THR A 184 13.62 1.89 20.76
N PRO A 185 13.86 3.22 20.84
CA PRO A 185 14.39 3.84 22.06
C PRO A 185 13.46 3.64 23.27
N ILE A 186 12.14 3.74 23.07
CA ILE A 186 11.14 3.54 24.11
C ILE A 186 11.12 2.07 24.55
N LEU A 187 11.03 1.14 23.59
CA LEU A 187 11.04 -0.30 23.86
C LEU A 187 12.32 -0.72 24.60
N SER A 188 13.48 -0.28 24.11
CA SER A 188 14.77 -0.59 24.74
C SER A 188 14.83 -0.11 26.21
N LYS A 189 14.34 1.10 26.47
CA LYS A 189 14.35 1.68 27.83
C LYS A 189 13.45 0.90 28.78
N ILE A 190 12.24 0.54 28.33
CA ILE A 190 11.29 -0.29 29.10
C ILE A 190 11.92 -1.66 29.42
N LEU A 191 12.48 -2.35 28.42
CA LEU A 191 13.08 -3.67 28.62
C LEU A 191 14.26 -3.61 29.60
N LYS A 192 15.16 -2.65 29.46
CA LYS A 192 16.33 -2.46 30.32
C LYS A 192 15.98 -2.06 31.76
N THR A 193 14.83 -1.43 31.96
CA THR A 193 14.32 -1.07 33.30
C THR A 193 13.76 -2.29 34.05
N HIS A 194 13.20 -3.27 33.34
CA HIS A 194 12.53 -4.42 33.94
C HIS A 194 13.41 -5.69 34.01
N LEU A 195 14.42 -5.82 33.17
CA LEU A 195 15.32 -6.95 33.11
C LEU A 195 16.64 -6.65 33.85
N ASP A 196 17.27 -7.67 34.41
CA ASP A 196 18.57 -7.50 35.06
C ASP A 196 19.69 -7.44 34.01
N MET A 197 20.21 -6.24 33.75
CA MET A 197 21.29 -6.01 32.79
C MET A 197 22.63 -6.61 33.21
N ARG A 198 22.75 -7.12 34.43
CA ARG A 198 23.90 -7.88 34.93
C ARG A 198 23.76 -9.38 34.72
N ASN A 199 22.63 -9.84 34.25
CA ASN A 199 22.36 -11.23 33.91
C ASN A 199 22.51 -11.43 32.39
N PRO A 200 23.46 -12.27 31.91
CA PRO A 200 23.65 -12.54 30.50
C PRO A 200 22.39 -13.12 29.82
N ASP A 201 21.61 -13.96 30.51
CA ASP A 201 20.38 -14.53 29.96
C ASP A 201 19.31 -13.48 29.67
N ASP A 202 19.16 -12.49 30.53
CA ASP A 202 18.21 -11.39 30.32
C ASP A 202 18.65 -10.49 29.16
N ARG A 203 19.95 -10.26 28.99
CA ARG A 203 20.50 -9.57 27.81
C ARG A 203 20.18 -10.34 26.52
N LEU A 204 20.40 -11.66 26.53
CA LEU A 204 20.10 -12.51 25.37
C LEU A 204 18.59 -12.60 25.05
N LYS A 205 17.70 -12.47 26.05
CA LYS A 205 16.25 -12.32 25.76
C LYS A 205 15.96 -11.10 24.90
N ILE A 206 16.60 -9.95 25.19
CA ILE A 206 16.43 -8.73 24.39
C ILE A 206 16.94 -8.96 22.96
N VAL A 207 18.11 -9.60 22.81
CA VAL A 207 18.67 -9.94 21.49
C VAL A 207 17.71 -10.82 20.70
N ARG A 208 17.20 -11.92 21.30
CA ARG A 208 16.25 -12.83 20.64
C ARG A 208 14.94 -12.11 20.26
N LEU A 209 14.42 -11.25 21.14
CA LEU A 209 13.24 -10.45 20.84
C LEU A 209 13.48 -9.54 19.62
N TYR A 210 14.60 -8.82 19.58
CA TYR A 210 14.93 -7.95 18.44
C TYR A 210 15.12 -8.75 17.15
N MET A 211 15.75 -9.93 17.21
CA MET A 211 15.87 -10.83 16.06
C MET A 211 14.49 -11.25 15.53
N GLN A 212 13.60 -11.67 16.42
CA GLN A 212 12.23 -12.08 16.05
C GLN A 212 11.36 -10.91 15.55
N CYS A 213 11.69 -9.67 15.96
CA CYS A 213 11.07 -8.45 15.44
C CYS A 213 11.69 -7.96 14.12
N GLU A 214 12.66 -8.69 13.53
CA GLU A 214 13.46 -8.27 12.37
C GLU A 214 14.23 -6.94 12.60
N ARG A 215 14.46 -6.58 13.86
CA ARG A 215 15.26 -5.41 14.27
C ARG A 215 16.73 -5.83 14.38
N TYR A 216 17.29 -6.32 13.27
CA TYR A 216 18.63 -6.94 13.24
C TYR A 216 19.76 -6.00 13.65
N ARG A 217 19.62 -4.69 13.33
CA ARG A 217 20.59 -3.68 13.73
C ARG A 217 20.67 -3.55 15.26
N GLU A 218 19.53 -3.45 15.89
CA GLU A 218 19.39 -3.34 17.34
C GLU A 218 19.82 -4.63 18.03
N ALA A 219 19.47 -5.79 17.47
CA ALA A 219 19.92 -7.10 17.94
C ALA A 219 21.44 -7.20 17.90
N MET A 220 22.08 -6.75 16.84
CA MET A 220 23.54 -6.74 16.69
C MET A 220 24.22 -5.86 17.74
N PHE A 221 23.76 -4.62 17.92
CA PHE A 221 24.33 -3.72 18.93
C PHE A 221 24.14 -4.24 20.36
N GLU A 222 23.00 -4.82 20.69
CA GLU A 222 22.74 -5.39 22.01
C GLU A 222 23.60 -6.65 22.25
N LEU A 223 23.78 -7.49 21.22
CA LEU A 223 24.66 -8.67 21.29
C LEU A 223 26.12 -8.27 21.45
N GLN A 224 26.62 -7.29 20.69
CA GLN A 224 27.97 -6.77 20.83
C GLN A 224 28.23 -6.26 22.25
N SER A 225 27.34 -5.42 22.76
CA SER A 225 27.42 -4.90 24.12
C SER A 225 27.35 -6.01 25.20
N ALA A 226 26.57 -7.06 24.97
CA ALA A 226 26.51 -8.21 25.87
C ALA A 226 27.83 -9.01 25.87
N ILE A 227 28.45 -9.26 24.73
CA ILE A 227 29.73 -9.97 24.61
C ILE A 227 30.88 -9.16 25.27
N GLU A 228 30.86 -7.85 25.13
CA GLU A 228 31.84 -6.97 25.80
C GLU A 228 31.72 -7.01 27.32
N GLN A 229 30.51 -7.11 27.84
CA GLN A 229 30.24 -7.14 29.29
C GLN A 229 30.43 -8.52 29.87
N PHE A 230 30.18 -9.59 29.13
CA PHE A 230 30.18 -10.98 29.57
C PHE A 230 31.13 -11.83 28.72
N PRO A 231 32.42 -12.06 29.14
CA PRO A 231 33.38 -12.84 28.38
C PRO A 231 32.96 -14.26 28.05
N GLU A 232 32.08 -14.87 28.88
CA GLU A 232 31.51 -16.21 28.63
C GLU A 232 30.63 -16.27 27.37
N LEU A 233 30.16 -15.15 26.85
CA LEU A 233 29.40 -15.04 25.60
C LEU A 233 30.28 -14.92 24.36
N ALA A 234 31.62 -15.01 24.49
CA ALA A 234 32.54 -14.82 23.36
C ALA A 234 32.31 -15.80 22.21
N ASN A 235 31.73 -16.97 22.48
CA ASN A 235 31.33 -17.96 21.47
C ASN A 235 30.20 -17.46 20.54
N LEU A 236 29.47 -16.39 20.93
CA LEU A 236 28.39 -15.83 20.14
C LEU A 236 28.87 -14.77 19.12
N LYS A 237 30.18 -14.51 19.02
CA LYS A 237 30.74 -13.54 18.05
C LYS A 237 30.38 -13.88 16.59
N GLU A 238 30.30 -15.15 16.25
CA GLU A 238 29.89 -15.59 14.91
C GLU A 238 28.45 -15.15 14.55
N GLN A 239 27.58 -15.06 15.54
CA GLN A 239 26.18 -14.62 15.33
C GLN A 239 26.12 -13.13 14.91
N ILE A 240 27.11 -12.31 15.23
CA ILE A 240 27.20 -10.92 14.74
C ILE A 240 27.30 -10.90 13.21
N SER A 241 28.11 -11.79 12.64
CA SER A 241 28.21 -11.90 11.17
C SER A 241 26.91 -12.38 10.53
N GLN A 242 26.20 -13.31 11.20
CA GLN A 242 24.88 -13.75 10.74
C GLN A 242 23.84 -12.62 10.78
N LEU A 243 23.87 -11.76 11.82
CA LEU A 243 23.00 -10.59 11.92
C LEU A 243 23.35 -9.51 10.87
N ARG A 244 24.65 -9.32 10.55
CA ARG A 244 25.05 -8.44 9.44
C ARG A 244 24.54 -8.96 8.11
N GLN A 245 24.62 -10.27 7.87
CA GLN A 245 24.07 -10.89 6.68
C GLN A 245 22.57 -10.70 6.58
N ALA A 246 21.80 -10.96 7.65
CA ALA A 246 20.37 -10.76 7.68
C ALA A 246 19.98 -9.28 7.41
N LEU A 247 20.79 -8.33 7.92
CA LEU A 247 20.60 -6.92 7.67
C LEU A 247 20.84 -6.56 6.19
N ALA A 248 21.88 -7.13 5.59
CA ALA A 248 22.20 -6.92 4.18
C ALA A 248 21.12 -7.52 3.26
N ASP A 249 20.64 -8.73 3.57
CA ASP A 249 19.55 -9.38 2.83
C ASP A 249 18.26 -8.55 2.91
N ARG A 250 17.93 -8.02 4.11
CA ARG A 250 16.79 -7.13 4.29
C ARG A 250 16.93 -5.83 3.50
N LEU A 251 18.15 -5.29 3.40
CA LEU A 251 18.42 -4.10 2.59
C LEU A 251 18.21 -4.39 1.09
N ILE A 252 18.64 -5.54 0.59
CA ILE A 252 18.38 -5.96 -0.81
C ILE A 252 16.88 -6.08 -1.07
N GLU A 253 16.11 -6.70 -0.17
CA GLU A 253 14.65 -6.80 -0.30
C GLU A 253 14.00 -5.41 -0.36
N GLU A 254 14.45 -4.48 0.47
CA GLU A 254 13.97 -3.10 0.46
C GLU A 254 14.35 -2.37 -0.83
N ILE A 255 15.59 -2.52 -1.31
CA ILE A 255 16.07 -1.98 -2.58
C ILE A 255 15.17 -2.46 -3.74
N GLU A 256 14.92 -3.77 -3.84
CA GLU A 256 14.05 -4.32 -4.87
C GLU A 256 12.59 -3.85 -4.74
N SER A 257 12.11 -3.69 -3.51
CA SER A 257 10.78 -3.14 -3.27
C SER A 257 10.67 -1.69 -3.76
N ARG A 258 11.69 -0.86 -3.49
CA ARG A 258 11.77 0.53 -3.94
C ARG A 258 11.95 0.63 -5.46
N GLN A 259 12.73 -0.27 -6.05
CA GLN A 259 12.87 -0.36 -7.52
C GLN A 259 11.52 -0.64 -8.18
N ARG A 260 10.77 -1.63 -7.65
CA ARG A 260 9.39 -1.91 -8.10
C ARG A 260 8.43 -0.74 -7.89
N ALA A 261 8.67 0.10 -6.89
CA ALA A 261 7.91 1.33 -6.64
C ALA A 261 8.32 2.50 -7.54
N GLY A 262 9.40 2.36 -8.35
CA GLY A 262 9.90 3.40 -9.24
C GLY A 262 10.82 4.42 -8.59
N GLN A 263 11.35 4.13 -7.40
CA GLN A 263 12.21 5.05 -6.63
C GLN A 263 13.68 4.85 -7.00
N HIS A 264 14.00 5.10 -8.25
CA HIS A 264 15.29 4.74 -8.87
C HIS A 264 16.47 5.56 -8.33
N SER A 265 16.28 6.85 -8.02
CA SER A 265 17.35 7.71 -7.49
C SER A 265 17.86 7.21 -6.15
N ARG A 266 16.93 6.79 -5.28
CA ARG A 266 17.25 6.23 -3.98
C ARG A 266 17.89 4.87 -4.06
N VAL A 267 17.33 4.00 -4.91
CA VAL A 267 17.87 2.65 -5.15
C VAL A 267 19.32 2.75 -5.61
N TYR A 268 19.61 3.62 -6.57
CA TYR A 268 20.99 3.87 -7.05
C TYR A 268 21.91 4.28 -5.90
N THR A 269 21.50 5.26 -5.09
CA THR A 269 22.28 5.75 -3.95
C THR A 269 22.58 4.64 -2.92
N TRP A 270 21.62 3.76 -2.65
CA TRP A 270 21.80 2.66 -1.70
C TRP A 270 22.67 1.55 -2.26
N LEU A 271 22.59 1.27 -3.56
CA LEU A 271 23.45 0.29 -4.22
C LEU A 271 24.90 0.77 -4.29
N ASP A 272 25.12 2.04 -4.61
CA ASP A 272 26.45 2.65 -4.66
C ASP A 272 27.14 2.66 -3.29
N ASN A 273 26.36 2.78 -2.20
CA ASN A 273 26.84 2.76 -0.83
C ASN A 273 26.49 1.46 -0.07
N PHE A 274 26.37 0.34 -0.79
CA PHE A 274 25.99 -0.92 -0.17
C PHE A 274 27.03 -1.44 0.80
N PRO A 275 26.67 -1.83 2.06
CA PRO A 275 27.64 -2.31 3.05
C PRO A 275 28.29 -3.61 2.61
N SER A 276 29.63 -3.68 2.66
CA SER A 276 30.40 -4.85 2.21
C SER A 276 31.04 -5.63 3.37
N ASP A 277 31.20 -5.04 4.55
CA ASP A 277 31.91 -5.66 5.68
C ASP A 277 31.07 -6.78 6.32
N GLY A 278 31.59 -8.00 6.28
CA GLY A 278 30.96 -9.17 6.87
C GLY A 278 29.71 -9.65 6.15
N VAL A 279 29.52 -9.29 4.87
CA VAL A 279 28.41 -9.71 4.02
C VAL A 279 28.86 -10.82 3.06
N ALA A 280 28.03 -11.82 2.83
CA ALA A 280 28.29 -12.91 1.91
C ALA A 280 28.49 -12.43 0.47
N VAL A 281 29.42 -13.06 -0.25
CA VAL A 281 29.76 -12.71 -1.64
C VAL A 281 28.54 -12.76 -2.56
N GLU A 282 27.62 -13.68 -2.35
CA GLU A 282 26.38 -13.83 -3.14
C GLU A 282 25.49 -12.60 -3.04
N THR A 283 25.29 -12.06 -1.84
CA THR A 283 24.52 -10.82 -1.61
C THR A 283 25.22 -9.60 -2.23
N LEU A 284 26.55 -9.53 -2.13
CA LEU A 284 27.35 -8.47 -2.76
C LEU A 284 27.28 -8.54 -4.29
N LEU A 285 27.31 -9.73 -4.88
CA LEU A 285 27.16 -9.90 -6.33
C LEU A 285 25.78 -9.44 -6.79
N ARG A 286 24.73 -9.81 -6.06
CA ARG A 286 23.36 -9.36 -6.35
C ARG A 286 23.23 -7.83 -6.32
N ALA A 287 23.81 -7.17 -5.32
CA ALA A 287 23.84 -5.71 -5.24
C ALA A 287 24.59 -5.08 -6.42
N ARG A 288 25.75 -5.66 -6.82
CA ARG A 288 26.54 -5.21 -7.97
C ARG A 288 25.80 -5.41 -9.30
N ASP A 289 25.12 -6.54 -9.49
CA ASP A 289 24.35 -6.79 -10.71
C ASP A 289 23.23 -5.76 -10.85
N LEU A 290 22.50 -5.46 -9.76
CA LEU A 290 21.48 -4.41 -9.76
C LEU A 290 22.06 -3.03 -10.08
N LEU A 291 23.24 -2.67 -9.54
CA LEU A 291 23.90 -1.39 -9.83
C LEU A 291 24.35 -1.32 -11.30
N LYS A 292 24.91 -2.41 -11.82
CA LYS A 292 25.35 -2.51 -13.20
C LYS A 292 24.19 -2.31 -14.19
N ASP A 293 23.00 -2.83 -13.88
CA ASP A 293 21.80 -2.60 -14.70
C ASP A 293 21.48 -1.09 -14.84
N TYR A 294 21.65 -0.29 -13.76
CA TYR A 294 21.47 1.17 -13.83
C TYR A 294 22.55 1.85 -14.68
N ASP A 295 23.81 1.42 -14.56
CA ASP A 295 24.92 1.95 -15.36
C ASP A 295 24.75 1.63 -16.85
N GLU A 296 24.27 0.44 -17.16
CA GLU A 296 23.95 0.03 -18.52
C GLU A 296 22.79 0.83 -19.12
N GLN A 297 21.74 1.09 -18.34
CA GLN A 297 20.62 1.93 -18.75
C GLN A 297 21.04 3.38 -19.00
N SER A 298 21.95 3.93 -18.18
CA SER A 298 22.53 5.25 -18.42
C SER A 298 23.29 5.31 -19.74
N LYS A 299 24.13 4.31 -20.04
CA LYS A 299 24.85 4.20 -21.32
C LYS A 299 23.89 4.03 -22.51
N GLN A 300 22.84 3.25 -22.34
CA GLN A 300 21.81 3.06 -23.39
C GLN A 300 21.10 4.38 -23.70
N ARG A 301 20.82 5.21 -22.68
CA ARG A 301 20.24 6.54 -22.88
C ARG A 301 21.14 7.41 -23.75
N ASP A 302 22.44 7.47 -23.42
CA ASP A 302 23.40 8.25 -24.19
C ASP A 302 23.56 7.70 -25.62
N THR A 303 23.47 6.39 -25.79
CA THR A 303 23.46 5.73 -27.11
C THR A 303 22.26 6.13 -27.94
N VAL A 304 21.04 6.15 -27.35
CA VAL A 304 19.80 6.58 -28.03
C VAL A 304 19.97 8.00 -28.57
N PHE A 305 20.52 8.91 -27.78
CA PHE A 305 20.76 10.29 -28.21
C PHE A 305 21.78 10.38 -29.36
N ALA A 306 22.91 9.70 -29.23
CA ALA A 306 23.96 9.70 -30.27
C ALA A 306 23.43 9.14 -31.61
N LEU A 307 22.67 8.03 -31.56
CA LEU A 307 22.09 7.43 -32.75
C LEU A 307 21.01 8.31 -33.37
N PHE A 308 20.15 8.93 -32.56
CA PHE A 308 19.12 9.85 -33.03
C PHE A 308 19.75 11.02 -33.78
N ASP A 309 20.78 11.66 -33.18
CA ASP A 309 21.50 12.80 -33.76
C ASP A 309 22.23 12.40 -35.07
N LYS A 310 22.86 11.24 -35.08
CA LYS A 310 23.53 10.69 -36.28
C LYS A 310 22.55 10.57 -37.44
N HIS A 311 21.36 10.06 -37.22
CA HIS A 311 20.37 9.90 -38.30
C HIS A 311 19.66 11.22 -38.64
N ALA A 312 19.37 12.08 -37.67
CA ALA A 312 18.78 13.38 -37.90
C ALA A 312 19.65 14.33 -38.74
N SER A 313 20.99 14.22 -38.60
CA SER A 313 21.94 15.01 -39.38
C SER A 313 21.96 14.66 -40.89
N GLN A 314 21.33 13.57 -41.31
CA GLN A 314 21.23 13.13 -42.70
C GLN A 314 19.96 13.65 -43.39
N LEU A 315 19.07 14.35 -42.68
CA LEU A 315 17.87 14.95 -43.26
C LEU A 315 18.28 16.17 -44.11
N GLU A 316 17.75 16.24 -45.34
CA GLU A 316 18.03 17.32 -46.30
C GLU A 316 16.86 18.33 -46.37
N GLU A 317 15.64 17.86 -46.17
CA GLU A 317 14.44 18.70 -46.25
C GLU A 317 14.29 19.56 -45.01
N GLN A 318 14.21 20.88 -45.19
CA GLN A 318 14.19 21.86 -44.10
C GLN A 318 12.95 21.68 -43.16
N GLU A 319 11.76 21.48 -43.73
CA GLU A 319 10.53 21.32 -42.94
C GLU A 319 10.57 20.08 -42.07
N THR A 320 11.01 18.95 -42.63
CA THR A 320 11.20 17.68 -41.92
C THR A 320 12.26 17.81 -40.83
N THR A 321 13.39 18.51 -41.14
CA THR A 321 14.46 18.75 -40.15
C THR A 321 13.97 19.57 -38.96
N GLU A 322 13.21 20.63 -39.19
CA GLU A 322 12.65 21.47 -38.12
C GLU A 322 11.62 20.69 -37.28
N ALA A 323 10.78 19.86 -37.90
CA ALA A 323 9.83 19.01 -37.17
C ALA A 323 10.55 17.99 -36.26
N VAL A 324 11.56 17.27 -36.82
CA VAL A 324 12.36 16.31 -36.06
C VAL A 324 13.13 16.99 -34.90
N ALA A 325 13.66 18.18 -35.13
CA ALA A 325 14.36 18.95 -34.08
C ALA A 325 13.44 19.31 -32.90
N ARG A 326 12.18 19.69 -33.17
CA ARG A 326 11.17 19.92 -32.11
C ARG A 326 10.88 18.65 -31.33
N ILE A 327 10.68 17.52 -32.02
CA ILE A 327 10.41 16.22 -31.41
C ILE A 327 11.61 15.77 -30.56
N ARG A 328 12.85 15.92 -31.10
CA ARG A 328 14.08 15.62 -30.37
C ARG A 328 14.17 16.35 -29.02
N LYS A 329 13.82 17.63 -29.00
CA LYS A 329 13.85 18.43 -27.77
C LYS A 329 12.94 17.85 -26.68
N GLU A 330 11.76 17.37 -27.06
CA GLU A 330 10.85 16.72 -26.10
C GLU A 330 11.39 15.36 -25.67
N ILE A 331 11.86 14.52 -26.61
CA ILE A 331 12.49 13.23 -26.27
C ILE A 331 13.63 13.42 -25.27
N PHE A 332 14.49 14.41 -25.47
CA PHE A 332 15.60 14.72 -24.55
C PHE A 332 15.13 15.06 -23.15
N GLY A 333 14.04 15.80 -23.02
CA GLY A 333 13.47 16.17 -21.72
C GLY A 333 12.74 15.03 -21.00
N GLU A 334 12.37 13.97 -21.74
CA GLU A 334 11.51 12.90 -21.23
C GLU A 334 12.16 11.52 -21.23
N LEU A 335 13.37 11.38 -21.80
CA LEU A 335 14.09 10.11 -21.84
C LEU A 335 14.73 9.78 -20.49
N ASN A 336 14.14 8.81 -19.83
CA ASN A 336 14.58 8.30 -18.54
C ASN A 336 14.40 6.77 -18.47
N ILE A 337 14.63 6.17 -17.33
CA ILE A 337 14.55 4.72 -17.11
C ILE A 337 13.16 4.14 -17.47
N ASN A 338 12.06 4.90 -17.29
CA ASN A 338 10.71 4.44 -17.58
C ASN A 338 10.35 4.53 -19.07
N THR A 339 11.01 5.42 -19.81
CA THR A 339 10.75 5.64 -21.25
C THR A 339 11.79 4.98 -22.15
N LEU A 340 12.98 4.66 -21.65
CA LEU A 340 14.08 4.03 -22.39
C LEU A 340 13.67 2.74 -23.14
N PRO A 341 12.86 1.82 -22.57
CA PRO A 341 12.42 0.62 -23.27
C PRO A 341 11.65 0.88 -24.57
N ARG A 342 11.08 2.08 -24.74
CA ARG A 342 10.32 2.49 -25.93
C ARG A 342 11.21 2.62 -27.18
N PHE A 343 12.53 2.73 -26.98
CA PHE A 343 13.53 2.87 -28.05
C PHE A 343 14.20 1.54 -28.42
N ALA A 344 13.76 0.42 -27.86
CA ALA A 344 14.41 -0.88 -28.05
C ALA A 344 14.52 -1.28 -29.54
N ASP A 345 13.46 -1.09 -30.33
CA ASP A 345 13.46 -1.41 -31.74
C ASP A 345 14.37 -0.46 -32.54
N PHE A 346 14.37 0.82 -32.23
CA PHE A 346 15.27 1.81 -32.80
C PHE A 346 16.74 1.44 -32.58
N VAL A 347 17.12 1.16 -31.31
CA VAL A 347 18.51 0.82 -30.98
C VAL A 347 18.93 -0.49 -31.67
N ARG A 348 18.09 -1.51 -31.63
CA ARG A 348 18.35 -2.81 -32.20
C ARG A 348 18.58 -2.76 -33.73
N LEU A 349 17.86 -1.90 -34.45
CA LEU A 349 17.88 -1.78 -35.90
C LEU A 349 18.71 -0.58 -36.41
N SER A 350 19.33 0.18 -35.51
CA SER A 350 20.05 1.42 -35.82
C SER A 350 21.25 1.21 -36.75
N GLU A 351 21.91 0.03 -36.71
CA GLU A 351 23.07 -0.30 -37.53
C GLU A 351 22.73 -1.18 -38.73
N ASP A 352 21.46 -1.54 -38.92
CA ASP A 352 21.03 -2.33 -40.07
C ASP A 352 21.16 -1.50 -41.37
N PRO A 353 21.99 -1.93 -42.36
CA PRO A 353 22.21 -1.18 -43.59
C PRO A 353 21.02 -1.20 -44.56
N GLU A 354 20.10 -2.15 -44.42
CA GLU A 354 18.90 -2.27 -45.23
C GLU A 354 17.82 -1.26 -44.86
N ILE A 355 17.93 -0.62 -43.67
CA ILE A 355 16.97 0.34 -43.14
C ILE A 355 17.53 1.77 -43.31
N GLY A 356 16.78 2.63 -44.00
CA GLY A 356 17.12 4.03 -44.21
C GLY A 356 17.14 4.85 -42.91
N PHE A 357 17.85 5.98 -42.91
CA PHE A 357 17.94 6.87 -41.74
C PHE A 357 16.58 7.46 -41.35
N ASP A 358 15.74 7.78 -42.36
CA ASP A 358 14.37 8.26 -42.18
C ASP A 358 13.47 7.20 -41.50
N GLN A 359 13.58 5.94 -41.91
CA GLN A 359 12.88 4.82 -41.29
C GLN A 359 13.32 4.60 -39.82
N LYS A 360 14.62 4.76 -39.51
CA LYS A 360 15.16 4.67 -38.18
C LYS A 360 14.63 5.78 -37.27
N LEU A 361 14.60 7.02 -37.78
CA LEU A 361 13.99 8.15 -37.07
C LEU A 361 12.50 7.94 -36.82
N ALA A 362 11.77 7.41 -37.84
CA ALA A 362 10.36 7.06 -37.68
C ALA A 362 10.12 6.07 -36.53
N MET A 363 10.97 5.02 -36.45
CA MET A 363 10.89 4.05 -35.36
C MET A 363 11.19 4.66 -33.99
N ALA A 364 12.18 5.55 -33.90
CA ALA A 364 12.50 6.26 -32.67
C ALA A 364 11.33 7.11 -32.17
N ILE A 365 10.75 7.93 -33.07
CA ILE A 365 9.65 8.85 -32.76
C ILE A 365 8.38 8.08 -32.42
N SER A 366 7.97 7.12 -33.26
CA SER A 366 6.74 6.37 -33.02
C SER A 366 6.83 5.45 -31.81
N GLY A 367 7.99 4.84 -31.56
CA GLY A 367 8.24 4.07 -30.32
C GLY A 367 8.11 4.91 -29.07
N TRP A 368 8.71 6.12 -29.06
CA TRP A 368 8.55 7.07 -27.96
C TRP A 368 7.09 7.46 -27.72
N LEU A 369 6.34 7.72 -28.78
CA LEU A 369 4.95 8.19 -28.71
C LEU A 369 3.96 7.09 -28.31
N MET A 370 4.10 5.88 -28.86
CA MET A 370 3.11 4.81 -28.72
C MET A 370 3.54 3.67 -27.80
N GLY A 371 4.82 3.57 -27.44
CA GLY A 371 5.36 2.51 -26.59
C GLY A 371 6.14 1.44 -27.37
N GLN A 372 6.71 0.50 -26.63
CA GLN A 372 7.54 -0.58 -27.15
C GLN A 372 6.75 -1.50 -28.11
N GLY A 373 7.34 -1.84 -29.26
CA GLY A 373 6.76 -2.75 -30.25
C GLY A 373 5.70 -2.13 -31.17
N GLU A 374 5.38 -0.86 -31.01
CA GLU A 374 4.36 -0.12 -31.77
C GLU A 374 5.01 0.90 -32.71
N VAL A 375 5.95 0.44 -33.53
CA VAL A 375 6.76 1.33 -34.37
C VAL A 375 6.27 1.38 -35.82
N THR A 376 6.36 2.57 -36.46
CA THR A 376 6.24 2.75 -37.93
C THR A 376 7.59 3.06 -38.56
N GLN A 377 7.78 2.68 -39.82
CA GLN A 377 8.96 3.02 -40.59
C GLN A 377 8.73 4.23 -41.54
N ASN A 378 7.57 4.85 -41.50
CA ASN A 378 7.25 6.05 -42.27
C ASN A 378 7.44 7.31 -41.41
N LEU A 379 8.43 8.16 -41.77
CA LEU A 379 8.76 9.36 -41.03
C LEU A 379 7.63 10.41 -41.03
N ALA A 380 6.93 10.57 -42.16
CA ALA A 380 5.81 11.49 -42.24
C ALA A 380 4.68 11.07 -41.31
N VAL A 381 4.37 9.76 -41.23
CA VAL A 381 3.39 9.21 -40.27
C VAL A 381 3.87 9.43 -38.83
N ALA A 382 5.15 9.22 -38.53
CA ALA A 382 5.70 9.40 -37.17
C ALA A 382 5.60 10.88 -36.72
N ILE A 383 5.87 11.83 -37.62
CA ILE A 383 5.70 13.27 -37.35
C ILE A 383 4.20 13.59 -37.14
N SER A 384 3.32 13.06 -38.03
CA SER A 384 1.88 13.23 -37.88
C SER A 384 1.34 12.66 -36.56
N LEU A 385 1.88 11.54 -36.04
CA LEU A 385 1.53 11.01 -34.71
C LEU A 385 1.90 11.96 -33.58
N PHE A 386 3.01 12.68 -33.71
CA PHE A 386 3.37 13.74 -32.74
C PHE A 386 2.35 14.87 -32.72
N ASP A 387 1.90 15.31 -33.89
CA ASP A 387 0.87 16.36 -34.00
C ASP A 387 -0.50 15.88 -33.47
N VAL A 388 -0.87 14.61 -33.75
CA VAL A 388 -2.08 13.98 -33.18
C VAL A 388 -2.01 13.93 -31.66
N ARG A 389 -0.87 13.52 -31.07
CA ARG A 389 -0.69 13.54 -29.59
C ARG A 389 -0.88 14.94 -29.00
N ASN A 390 -0.32 15.95 -29.65
CA ASN A 390 -0.46 17.34 -29.19
C ASN A 390 -1.92 17.83 -29.30
N ALA A 391 -2.61 17.50 -30.37
CA ALA A 391 -4.03 17.79 -30.53
C ALA A 391 -4.91 17.03 -29.50
N ILE A 392 -4.57 15.77 -29.16
CA ILE A 392 -5.24 15.04 -28.08
C ILE A 392 -5.06 15.77 -26.74
N ARG A 393 -3.85 16.24 -26.42
CA ARG A 393 -3.62 17.01 -25.17
C ARG A 393 -4.45 18.29 -25.14
N GLU A 394 -4.51 19.02 -26.25
CA GLU A 394 -5.33 20.21 -26.40
C GLU A 394 -6.83 19.90 -26.21
N TYR A 395 -7.32 18.81 -26.80
CA TYR A 395 -8.70 18.33 -26.63
C TYR A 395 -9.04 18.02 -25.15
N LEU A 396 -8.15 17.29 -24.47
CA LEU A 396 -8.37 16.88 -23.07
C LEU A 396 -8.33 18.05 -22.08
N THR A 397 -7.60 19.12 -22.41
CA THR A 397 -7.51 20.32 -21.56
C THR A 397 -8.55 21.37 -21.88
N SER A 398 -9.13 21.36 -23.09
CA SER A 398 -10.18 22.32 -23.49
C SER A 398 -11.48 22.07 -22.72
N LYS A 399 -12.10 23.15 -22.23
CA LYS A 399 -13.44 23.14 -21.62
C LYS A 399 -14.54 23.56 -22.60
N ASN A 400 -14.17 24.06 -23.79
CA ASN A 400 -15.11 24.60 -24.80
C ASN A 400 -15.50 23.48 -25.79
N ALA A 401 -16.80 23.19 -25.91
CA ALA A 401 -17.32 22.15 -26.78
C ALA A 401 -17.09 22.44 -28.29
N GLU A 402 -17.10 23.70 -28.70
CA GLU A 402 -16.84 24.11 -30.09
C GLU A 402 -15.37 23.89 -30.45
N GLN A 403 -14.46 24.36 -29.60
CA GLN A 403 -13.03 24.12 -29.72
C GLN A 403 -12.71 22.62 -29.76
N ARG A 404 -13.32 21.81 -28.90
CA ARG A 404 -13.15 20.33 -28.95
C ARG A 404 -13.56 19.75 -30.30
N ARG A 405 -14.65 20.26 -30.91
CA ARG A 405 -15.12 19.80 -32.21
C ARG A 405 -14.12 20.15 -33.32
N GLU A 406 -13.56 21.35 -33.29
CA GLU A 406 -12.52 21.81 -34.22
C GLU A 406 -11.27 20.93 -34.10
N ILE A 407 -10.82 20.62 -32.88
CA ILE A 407 -9.67 19.74 -32.62
C ILE A 407 -9.93 18.33 -33.18
N LEU A 408 -11.13 17.76 -32.99
CA LEU A 408 -11.49 16.47 -33.56
C LEU A 408 -11.42 16.46 -35.08
N ASN A 409 -11.91 17.53 -35.73
CA ASN A 409 -11.81 17.67 -37.19
C ASN A 409 -10.35 17.78 -37.65
N LYS A 410 -9.51 18.49 -36.89
CA LYS A 410 -8.06 18.57 -37.14
C LYS A 410 -7.41 17.18 -37.03
N ILE A 411 -7.71 16.42 -35.96
CA ILE A 411 -7.17 15.05 -35.79
C ILE A 411 -7.61 14.15 -36.94
N ALA A 412 -8.86 14.21 -37.36
CA ALA A 412 -9.39 13.39 -38.48
C ALA A 412 -8.71 13.70 -39.82
N GLY A 413 -8.15 14.90 -39.99
CA GLY A 413 -7.40 15.31 -41.19
C GLY A 413 -5.92 14.93 -41.16
N LEU A 414 -5.37 14.46 -40.03
CA LEU A 414 -3.98 14.05 -39.89
C LEU A 414 -3.80 12.58 -40.29
N GLU A 415 -2.73 12.23 -40.99
CA GLU A 415 -2.44 10.86 -41.44
C GLU A 415 -2.33 9.88 -40.28
N GLY A 416 -1.72 10.31 -39.16
CA GLY A 416 -1.65 9.55 -37.90
C GLY A 416 -2.96 9.48 -37.11
N GLY A 417 -4.05 10.19 -37.50
CA GLY A 417 -5.27 10.40 -36.75
C GLY A 417 -6.27 9.25 -36.76
N THR A 418 -5.81 8.01 -36.87
CA THR A 418 -6.68 6.82 -36.84
C THR A 418 -7.13 6.48 -35.43
N PRO A 419 -8.34 5.89 -35.23
CA PRO A 419 -8.80 5.48 -33.90
C PRO A 419 -7.83 4.55 -33.18
N ALA A 420 -7.15 3.64 -33.91
CA ALA A 420 -6.16 2.74 -33.34
C ALA A 420 -4.94 3.50 -32.80
N ASN A 421 -4.42 4.47 -33.56
CA ASN A 421 -3.29 5.29 -33.13
C ASN A 421 -3.66 6.19 -31.94
N ILE A 422 -4.85 6.78 -31.97
CA ILE A 422 -5.37 7.61 -30.87
C ILE A 422 -5.42 6.77 -29.57
N ALA A 423 -5.93 5.53 -29.61
CA ALA A 423 -5.98 4.64 -28.46
C ALA A 423 -4.58 4.31 -27.91
N ARG A 424 -3.59 4.06 -28.81
CA ARG A 424 -2.19 3.80 -28.41
C ARG A 424 -1.54 5.03 -27.80
N LEU A 425 -1.72 6.20 -28.42
CA LEU A 425 -1.21 7.47 -27.92
C LEU A 425 -1.77 7.80 -26.53
N LEU A 426 -3.09 7.66 -26.32
CA LEU A 426 -3.74 7.86 -25.03
C LEU A 426 -3.17 6.95 -23.93
N ASN A 427 -2.82 5.72 -24.31
CA ASN A 427 -2.28 4.74 -23.36
C ASN A 427 -0.82 5.06 -22.98
N ALA A 428 -0.03 5.60 -23.93
CA ALA A 428 1.40 5.83 -23.78
C ALA A 428 1.76 7.27 -23.33
N MET A 429 0.87 8.24 -23.48
CA MET A 429 1.13 9.65 -23.15
C MET A 429 1.07 9.92 -21.64
N LYS A 430 1.83 10.93 -21.22
CA LYS A 430 1.69 11.48 -19.87
C LYS A 430 0.34 12.18 -19.68
N PRO A 431 -0.12 12.42 -18.44
CA PRO A 431 -1.34 13.17 -18.15
C PRO A 431 -1.40 14.49 -18.89
N ALA A 432 -2.62 14.88 -19.31
CA ALA A 432 -2.82 16.03 -20.21
C ALA A 432 -2.51 17.37 -19.53
N ILE A 433 -2.84 17.51 -18.24
CA ILE A 433 -2.63 18.73 -17.48
C ILE A 433 -1.22 18.71 -16.86
N PRO A 434 -0.34 19.67 -17.19
CA PRO A 434 0.98 19.75 -16.60
C PRO A 434 0.91 19.94 -15.08
N LEU A 435 1.84 19.32 -14.37
CA LEU A 435 2.00 19.51 -12.95
C LEU A 435 2.87 20.74 -12.70
N GLU A 436 2.30 21.76 -12.07
CA GLU A 436 3.02 22.96 -11.68
C GLU A 436 3.46 22.85 -10.22
N PRO A 437 4.73 23.18 -9.90
CA PRO A 437 5.22 23.21 -8.52
C PRO A 437 4.37 24.17 -7.67
N GLN A 438 4.02 23.76 -6.45
CA GLN A 438 3.32 24.57 -5.48
C GLN A 438 4.27 25.03 -4.38
N ALA A 439 3.98 26.19 -3.78
CA ALA A 439 4.74 26.73 -2.67
C ALA A 439 4.40 25.96 -1.37
N HIS A 440 4.92 24.74 -1.25
CA HIS A 440 4.75 23.88 -0.09
C HIS A 440 6.13 23.32 0.35
N GLU A 441 6.31 23.06 1.65
CA GLU A 441 7.57 22.50 2.16
C GLU A 441 7.89 21.13 1.57
N ASP A 442 6.86 20.30 1.38
CA ASP A 442 6.94 19.01 0.69
C ASP A 442 6.68 19.24 -0.81
N PRO A 443 7.66 19.07 -1.70
CA PRO A 443 7.51 19.35 -3.13
C PRO A 443 6.59 18.35 -3.85
N LEU A 444 6.25 17.24 -3.20
CA LEU A 444 5.36 16.19 -3.74
C LEU A 444 3.93 16.28 -3.17
N HIS A 445 3.63 17.32 -2.40
CA HIS A 445 2.33 17.60 -1.82
C HIS A 445 1.62 18.71 -2.60
N PHE A 446 0.41 18.43 -3.04
CA PHE A 446 -0.37 19.35 -3.87
C PHE A 446 -1.77 19.55 -3.30
N THR A 447 -2.25 20.79 -3.36
CA THR A 447 -3.63 21.14 -3.02
C THR A 447 -4.32 21.70 -4.26
N PHE A 448 -5.49 21.18 -4.58
CA PHE A 448 -6.31 21.61 -5.69
C PHE A 448 -7.71 21.98 -5.22
N GLU A 449 -8.35 22.82 -6.01
CA GLU A 449 -9.76 23.18 -5.87
C GLU A 449 -10.51 22.79 -7.15
N THR A 450 -11.69 22.22 -6.98
CA THR A 450 -12.59 21.89 -8.09
C THR A 450 -14.04 22.12 -7.71
N THR A 451 -14.92 22.16 -8.70
CA THR A 451 -16.34 22.41 -8.49
C THR A 451 -17.11 21.11 -8.38
N GLY A 452 -17.89 20.96 -7.30
CA GLY A 452 -18.77 19.82 -7.08
C GLY A 452 -20.04 19.86 -7.96
N ALA A 453 -20.86 18.83 -7.88
CA ALA A 453 -22.14 18.75 -8.57
C ALA A 453 -23.18 19.81 -8.11
N ASP A 454 -22.92 20.44 -6.97
CA ASP A 454 -23.72 21.52 -6.38
C ASP A 454 -23.22 22.93 -6.73
N ASP A 455 -22.32 23.03 -7.72
CA ASP A 455 -21.63 24.27 -8.12
C ASP A 455 -20.77 24.91 -7.00
N LYS A 456 -20.59 24.22 -5.86
CA LYS A 456 -19.71 24.67 -4.79
C LYS A 456 -18.28 24.19 -5.02
N ILE A 457 -17.33 25.08 -4.73
CA ILE A 457 -15.91 24.77 -4.77
C ILE A 457 -15.57 23.94 -3.53
N PHE A 458 -14.83 22.84 -3.72
CA PHE A 458 -14.22 22.09 -2.66
C PHE A 458 -12.76 21.82 -2.97
N ARG A 459 -11.96 21.60 -1.94
CA ARG A 459 -10.54 21.29 -2.08
C ARG A 459 -10.26 19.79 -1.94
N TYR A 460 -9.20 19.35 -2.57
CA TYR A 460 -8.63 18.03 -2.34
C TYR A 460 -7.10 18.10 -2.33
N VAL A 461 -6.50 17.18 -1.61
CA VAL A 461 -5.05 17.11 -1.43
C VAL A 461 -4.53 15.86 -2.10
N VAL A 462 -3.37 15.96 -2.76
CA VAL A 462 -2.70 14.85 -3.41
C VAL A 462 -1.26 14.76 -2.93
N GLN A 463 -0.85 13.56 -2.51
CA GLN A 463 0.54 13.24 -2.22
C GLN A 463 1.07 12.28 -3.26
N LEU A 464 2.14 12.69 -3.92
CA LEU A 464 2.86 11.84 -4.87
C LEU A 464 3.95 11.01 -4.14
N PRO A 465 4.27 9.82 -4.66
CA PRO A 465 5.39 9.04 -4.16
C PRO A 465 6.74 9.66 -4.57
N PRO A 466 7.83 9.36 -3.84
CA PRO A 466 9.17 9.75 -4.24
C PRO A 466 9.52 9.28 -5.66
N ASP A 467 10.32 10.06 -6.38
CA ASP A 467 10.72 9.81 -7.78
C ASP A 467 9.51 9.64 -8.71
N TYR A 468 8.41 10.39 -8.47
CA TYR A 468 7.24 10.34 -9.34
C TYR A 468 7.61 10.69 -10.79
N ASP A 469 7.19 9.82 -11.72
CA ASP A 469 7.38 9.99 -13.15
C ASP A 469 6.02 9.90 -13.87
N ALA A 470 5.70 10.88 -14.69
CA ALA A 470 4.44 10.96 -15.42
C ALA A 470 4.25 9.83 -16.47
N TYR A 471 5.29 9.11 -16.83
CA TYR A 471 5.24 7.96 -17.75
C TYR A 471 5.09 6.61 -17.07
N ARG A 472 5.11 6.59 -15.72
CA ARG A 472 4.87 5.41 -14.92
C ARG A 472 3.46 5.45 -14.32
N LYS A 473 2.71 4.35 -14.42
CA LYS A 473 1.38 4.24 -13.79
C LYS A 473 1.50 3.84 -12.33
N TYR A 474 0.86 4.59 -11.43
CA TYR A 474 0.93 4.41 -9.99
C TYR A 474 -0.39 3.92 -9.40
N PRO A 475 -0.36 2.92 -8.50
CA PRO A 475 -1.53 2.59 -7.69
C PRO A 475 -1.90 3.79 -6.81
N THR A 476 -3.19 3.94 -6.52
CA THR A 476 -3.71 5.15 -5.89
C THR A 476 -4.68 4.80 -4.77
N ILE A 477 -4.65 5.55 -3.69
CA ILE A 477 -5.59 5.47 -2.57
C ILE A 477 -6.39 6.76 -2.52
N VAL A 478 -7.71 6.67 -2.61
CA VAL A 478 -8.62 7.76 -2.28
C VAL A 478 -9.05 7.58 -0.84
N SER A 479 -8.72 8.54 0.05
CA SER A 479 -8.91 8.40 1.49
C SER A 479 -9.86 9.45 2.05
N LEU A 480 -10.91 8.99 2.73
CA LEU A 480 -11.98 9.81 3.27
C LEU A 480 -11.79 10.02 4.77
N HIS A 481 -11.70 11.28 5.19
CA HIS A 481 -11.52 11.62 6.60
C HIS A 481 -12.78 11.36 7.43
N GLY A 482 -12.58 11.05 8.71
CA GLY A 482 -13.62 11.02 9.73
C GLY A 482 -13.95 12.41 10.28
N ALA A 483 -14.99 12.49 11.11
CA ALA A 483 -15.39 13.75 11.75
C ALA A 483 -14.24 14.36 12.58
N GLY A 484 -13.97 15.65 12.37
CA GLY A 484 -12.91 16.40 13.06
C GLY A 484 -11.50 16.18 12.50
N ASN A 485 -11.33 15.34 11.49
CA ASN A 485 -10.06 15.14 10.78
C ASN A 485 -10.03 15.91 9.46
N SER A 486 -8.81 16.19 8.98
CA SER A 486 -8.60 16.89 7.71
C SER A 486 -8.08 15.97 6.60
N PRO A 487 -8.18 16.40 5.33
CA PRO A 487 -7.55 15.70 4.21
C PRO A 487 -6.05 15.48 4.40
N GLU A 488 -5.32 16.47 4.95
CA GLU A 488 -3.88 16.38 5.22
C GLU A 488 -3.55 15.26 6.23
N GLN A 489 -4.37 15.11 7.27
CA GLN A 489 -4.21 14.02 8.25
C GLN A 489 -4.41 12.64 7.61
N GLN A 490 -5.27 12.52 6.59
CA GLN A 490 -5.39 11.29 5.82
C GLN A 490 -4.14 11.00 4.98
N VAL A 491 -3.56 12.03 4.38
CA VAL A 491 -2.26 11.92 3.69
C VAL A 491 -1.17 11.47 4.69
N ASP A 492 -1.09 12.10 5.85
CA ASP A 492 -0.12 11.75 6.89
C ASP A 492 -0.29 10.32 7.40
N TRP A 493 -1.53 9.84 7.50
CA TRP A 493 -1.80 8.47 7.93
C TRP A 493 -1.23 7.43 6.94
N TRP A 494 -1.38 7.67 5.63
CA TRP A 494 -0.92 6.76 4.58
C TRP A 494 0.56 6.95 4.23
N ALA A 495 0.97 8.20 4.00
CA ALA A 495 2.29 8.53 3.46
C ALA A 495 3.31 8.89 4.56
N GLY A 496 2.87 9.05 5.82
CA GLY A 496 3.68 9.55 6.92
C GLY A 496 3.82 11.07 6.89
N SER A 497 4.21 11.65 8.01
CA SER A 497 4.53 13.08 8.07
C SER A 497 5.80 13.40 7.29
N TYR A 498 5.87 14.61 6.71
CA TYR A 498 7.05 15.06 5.97
C TYR A 498 8.25 15.26 6.89
N ASN A 499 9.37 14.68 6.53
CA ASN A 499 10.64 14.81 7.23
C ASN A 499 11.57 15.75 6.46
N LYS A 500 11.76 16.97 6.98
CA LYS A 500 12.60 18.00 6.35
C LYS A 500 14.07 17.60 6.19
N GLN A 501 14.62 16.78 7.11
CA GLN A 501 16.02 16.38 7.06
C GLN A 501 16.28 15.37 5.93
N MET A 502 15.30 14.57 5.61
CA MET A 502 15.36 13.54 4.57
C MET A 502 14.70 13.98 3.27
N ASP A 503 14.08 15.16 3.25
CA ASP A 503 13.30 15.72 2.14
C ASP A 503 12.24 14.73 1.60
N MET A 504 11.52 14.06 2.51
CA MET A 504 10.55 13.05 2.12
C MET A 504 9.60 12.63 3.23
N ARG A 505 8.54 11.93 2.85
CA ARG A 505 7.65 11.18 3.75
C ARG A 505 8.09 9.72 3.86
N LEU A 506 8.04 9.17 5.07
CA LEU A 506 8.54 7.82 5.39
C LEU A 506 7.41 6.78 5.57
N GLY A 507 6.16 7.15 5.34
CA GLY A 507 5.02 6.25 5.48
C GLY A 507 4.92 5.19 4.38
N GLN A 508 3.96 4.29 4.53
CA GLN A 508 3.88 3.11 3.67
C GLN A 508 3.44 3.45 2.23
N ALA A 509 2.56 4.45 2.02
CA ALA A 509 2.21 4.86 0.66
C ALA A 509 3.43 5.37 -0.10
N SER A 510 4.26 6.22 0.53
CA SER A 510 5.53 6.68 -0.04
C SER A 510 6.48 5.51 -0.30
N ARG A 511 6.57 4.55 0.63
CA ARG A 511 7.44 3.38 0.50
C ARG A 511 7.05 2.49 -0.67
N HIS A 512 5.76 2.24 -0.85
CA HIS A 512 5.25 1.33 -1.89
C HIS A 512 4.92 2.02 -3.22
N GLY A 513 5.15 3.32 -3.34
CA GLY A 513 4.93 4.07 -4.57
C GLY A 513 3.45 4.27 -4.90
N TYR A 514 2.61 4.59 -3.90
CA TYR A 514 1.21 4.92 -4.09
C TYR A 514 0.99 6.44 -4.09
N ILE A 515 0.11 6.89 -4.96
CA ILE A 515 -0.49 8.22 -4.88
C ILE A 515 -1.58 8.19 -3.81
N VAL A 516 -1.66 9.23 -2.98
CA VAL A 516 -2.76 9.39 -2.01
C VAL A 516 -3.57 10.62 -2.39
N ILE A 517 -4.88 10.47 -2.56
CA ILE A 517 -5.84 11.53 -2.83
C ILE A 517 -6.77 11.66 -1.64
N ALA A 518 -6.85 12.83 -1.03
CA ALA A 518 -7.72 13.08 0.10
C ALA A 518 -8.64 14.28 -0.18
N PRO A 519 -9.92 14.06 -0.56
CA PRO A 519 -10.88 15.13 -0.76
C PRO A 519 -11.43 15.67 0.56
N ALA A 520 -11.77 16.96 0.60
CA ALA A 520 -12.69 17.53 1.59
C ALA A 520 -14.12 17.15 1.16
N TRP A 521 -14.49 15.92 1.41
CA TRP A 521 -15.69 15.30 0.84
C TRP A 521 -16.98 15.67 1.58
N THR A 522 -16.90 16.13 2.84
CA THR A 522 -18.03 16.64 3.61
C THR A 522 -18.15 18.15 3.47
N GLU A 523 -19.33 18.70 3.72
CA GLU A 523 -19.53 20.16 3.76
C GLU A 523 -18.90 20.78 5.01
N ASP A 524 -19.07 20.10 6.15
CA ASP A 524 -18.47 20.45 7.44
C ASP A 524 -17.48 19.36 7.87
N GLN A 525 -16.25 19.75 8.18
CA GLN A 525 -15.21 18.85 8.68
C GLN A 525 -15.64 18.07 9.94
N TYR A 526 -16.52 18.65 10.77
CA TYR A 526 -17.04 18.05 12.00
C TYR A 526 -18.33 17.24 11.79
N GLN A 527 -18.75 17.03 10.55
CA GLN A 527 -19.94 16.24 10.25
C GLN A 527 -19.84 14.86 10.89
N ALA A 528 -20.75 14.58 11.86
CA ALA A 528 -20.70 13.39 12.68
C ALA A 528 -21.37 12.15 12.04
N SER A 529 -22.07 12.30 10.91
CA SER A 529 -22.77 11.21 10.23
C SER A 529 -22.73 11.38 8.72
N TYR A 530 -22.58 10.27 8.01
CA TYR A 530 -22.70 10.23 6.56
C TYR A 530 -24.15 10.44 6.13
N GLN A 531 -24.38 11.33 5.17
CA GLN A 531 -25.73 11.73 4.75
C GLN A 531 -26.24 10.98 3.52
N TYR A 532 -25.37 10.27 2.80
CA TYR A 532 -25.69 9.54 1.57
C TYR A 532 -26.16 10.48 0.44
N SER A 533 -25.62 11.68 0.39
CA SER A 533 -26.01 12.71 -0.56
C SER A 533 -25.27 12.61 -1.89
N ALA A 534 -25.88 13.15 -2.95
CA ALA A 534 -25.22 13.30 -4.25
C ALA A 534 -23.95 14.14 -4.16
N GLN A 535 -23.96 15.13 -3.27
CA GLN A 535 -22.84 16.04 -3.06
C GLN A 535 -21.63 15.33 -2.49
N GLU A 536 -21.81 14.51 -1.44
CA GLU A 536 -20.72 13.72 -0.84
C GLU A 536 -20.10 12.77 -1.87
N HIS A 537 -20.94 12.07 -2.66
CA HIS A 537 -20.45 11.19 -3.74
C HIS A 537 -19.68 11.97 -4.80
N SER A 538 -20.25 13.07 -5.31
CA SER A 538 -19.65 13.85 -6.39
C SER A 538 -18.26 14.38 -6.02
N ARG A 539 -18.06 14.86 -4.77
CA ARG A 539 -16.77 15.37 -4.31
C ARG A 539 -15.69 14.29 -4.36
N VAL A 540 -16.02 13.05 -4.00
CA VAL A 540 -15.09 11.92 -4.08
C VAL A 540 -14.77 11.57 -5.54
N LEU A 541 -15.80 11.44 -6.37
CA LEU A 541 -15.65 11.04 -7.76
C LEU A 541 -14.96 12.12 -8.61
N TYR A 542 -15.27 13.41 -8.39
CA TYR A 542 -14.65 14.51 -9.14
C TYR A 542 -13.19 14.73 -8.73
N ALA A 543 -12.84 14.56 -7.44
CA ALA A 543 -11.45 14.60 -7.02
C ALA A 543 -10.63 13.49 -7.72
N LEU A 544 -11.17 12.29 -7.83
CA LEU A 544 -10.53 11.20 -8.58
C LEU A 544 -10.46 11.51 -10.08
N GLN A 545 -11.56 11.97 -10.70
CA GLN A 545 -11.63 12.27 -12.12
C GLN A 545 -10.64 13.39 -12.53
N GLU A 546 -10.52 14.43 -11.74
CA GLU A 546 -9.57 15.51 -11.99
C GLU A 546 -8.12 15.04 -11.77
N SER A 547 -7.89 14.20 -10.76
CA SER A 547 -6.58 13.59 -10.50
C SER A 547 -6.11 12.69 -11.66
N LEU A 548 -7.02 11.97 -12.32
CA LEU A 548 -6.72 11.17 -13.52
C LEU A 548 -6.23 12.01 -14.71
N GLN A 549 -6.61 13.28 -14.78
CA GLN A 549 -6.14 14.21 -15.82
C GLN A 549 -4.77 14.82 -15.51
N ARG A 550 -4.35 14.82 -14.24
CA ARG A 550 -3.10 15.44 -13.74
C ARG A 550 -2.00 14.45 -13.43
N PHE A 551 -2.36 13.23 -13.01
CA PHE A 551 -1.42 12.24 -12.51
C PHE A 551 -1.51 10.92 -13.25
N ALA A 552 -0.37 10.25 -13.36
CA ALA A 552 -0.25 8.93 -14.00
C ALA A 552 -0.78 7.81 -13.09
N ILE A 553 -2.09 7.75 -12.90
CA ILE A 553 -2.78 6.78 -12.07
C ILE A 553 -2.97 5.45 -12.84
N ASP A 554 -2.68 4.32 -12.18
CA ASP A 554 -3.10 3.00 -12.64
C ASP A 554 -4.58 2.81 -12.31
N THR A 555 -5.45 3.00 -13.30
CA THR A 555 -6.91 2.93 -13.13
C THR A 555 -7.42 1.57 -12.68
N ASP A 556 -6.61 0.51 -12.82
CA ASP A 556 -6.96 -0.82 -12.34
C ASP A 556 -6.48 -1.08 -10.91
N ARG A 557 -5.78 -0.11 -10.30
CA ARG A 557 -5.30 -0.17 -8.91
C ARG A 557 -5.65 1.09 -8.13
N VAL A 558 -6.92 1.51 -8.22
CA VAL A 558 -7.47 2.61 -7.39
C VAL A 558 -8.25 2.00 -6.24
N PHE A 559 -7.87 2.35 -5.02
CA PHE A 559 -8.47 1.87 -3.78
C PHE A 559 -9.21 3.01 -3.08
N LEU A 560 -10.38 2.70 -2.51
CA LEU A 560 -11.14 3.64 -1.70
C LEU A 560 -11.02 3.25 -0.23
N SER A 561 -10.65 4.18 0.62
CA SER A 561 -10.59 3.96 2.07
C SER A 561 -11.21 5.12 2.83
N GLY A 562 -11.55 4.89 4.09
CA GLY A 562 -12.02 5.95 4.97
C GLY A 562 -12.14 5.44 6.40
N HIS A 563 -12.08 6.37 7.36
CA HIS A 563 -12.18 6.10 8.78
C HIS A 563 -13.47 6.67 9.37
N SER A 564 -14.15 5.91 10.24
CA SER A 564 -15.36 6.38 10.92
C SER A 564 -16.47 6.74 9.93
N VAL A 565 -16.96 7.99 9.94
CA VAL A 565 -17.90 8.52 8.94
C VAL A 565 -17.38 8.36 7.51
N GLY A 566 -16.07 8.57 7.30
CA GLY A 566 -15.42 8.30 6.03
C GLY A 566 -15.39 6.82 5.67
N GLY A 567 -15.37 5.93 6.67
CA GLY A 567 -15.50 4.48 6.48
C GLY A 567 -16.91 4.10 6.02
N ASP A 568 -17.96 4.70 6.63
CA ASP A 568 -19.35 4.53 6.20
C ASP A 568 -19.53 4.96 4.74
N ALA A 569 -18.95 6.12 4.37
CA ALA A 569 -18.97 6.64 3.02
C ALA A 569 -18.18 5.76 2.05
N ALA A 570 -16.98 5.30 2.43
CA ALA A 570 -16.17 4.42 1.59
C ALA A 570 -16.91 3.10 1.26
N TRP A 571 -17.59 2.51 2.25
CA TRP A 571 -18.39 1.30 2.03
C TRP A 571 -19.56 1.55 1.08
N ASP A 572 -20.32 2.61 1.28
CA ASP A 572 -21.48 2.96 0.43
C ASP A 572 -21.06 3.32 -1.00
N ILE A 573 -20.07 4.24 -1.16
CA ILE A 573 -19.56 4.68 -2.47
C ILE A 573 -18.88 3.51 -3.19
N GLY A 574 -18.16 2.65 -2.45
CA GLY A 574 -17.55 1.45 -3.00
C GLY A 574 -18.57 0.49 -3.62
N LEU A 575 -19.69 0.29 -2.95
CA LEU A 575 -20.78 -0.56 -3.47
C LEU A 575 -21.65 0.14 -4.51
N ALA A 576 -21.75 1.47 -4.50
CA ALA A 576 -22.49 2.25 -5.49
C ALA A 576 -21.77 2.28 -6.85
N HIS A 577 -20.43 2.24 -6.86
CA HIS A 577 -19.58 2.30 -8.04
C HIS A 577 -18.52 1.19 -8.02
N PRO A 578 -18.91 -0.10 -7.98
CA PRO A 578 -17.97 -1.22 -7.76
C PRO A 578 -17.01 -1.44 -8.93
N ASP A 579 -17.28 -0.83 -10.09
CA ASP A 579 -16.47 -0.86 -11.29
C ASP A 579 -15.27 0.14 -11.28
N LEU A 580 -15.25 1.07 -10.32
CA LEU A 580 -14.16 2.06 -10.21
C LEU A 580 -12.98 1.58 -9.36
N TRP A 581 -13.23 0.69 -8.40
CA TRP A 581 -12.29 0.38 -7.34
C TRP A 581 -11.67 -1.01 -7.48
N ALA A 582 -10.37 -1.09 -7.32
CA ALA A 582 -9.66 -2.37 -7.15
C ALA A 582 -10.00 -3.03 -5.81
N GLY A 583 -10.36 -2.22 -4.83
CA GLY A 583 -10.82 -2.65 -3.52
C GLY A 583 -11.19 -1.48 -2.62
N VAL A 584 -11.94 -1.78 -1.57
CA VAL A 584 -12.44 -0.80 -0.60
C VAL A 584 -12.02 -1.21 0.81
N LEU A 585 -11.47 -0.26 1.57
CA LEU A 585 -10.92 -0.50 2.90
C LEU A 585 -11.65 0.37 3.95
N PRO A 586 -12.87 0.00 4.39
CA PRO A 586 -13.60 0.74 5.42
C PRO A 586 -13.02 0.47 6.81
N VAL A 587 -12.63 1.54 7.52
CA VAL A 587 -12.09 1.46 8.89
C VAL A 587 -13.12 2.00 9.87
N CYS A 588 -13.49 1.22 10.89
CA CYS A 588 -14.52 1.55 11.87
C CYS A 588 -15.88 1.92 11.23
N ALA A 589 -16.22 1.28 10.12
CA ALA A 589 -17.43 1.57 9.37
C ALA A 589 -18.68 0.87 9.94
N THR A 590 -19.84 1.46 9.67
CA THR A 590 -21.15 0.90 10.01
C THR A 590 -22.01 0.80 8.75
N ALA A 591 -22.60 -0.37 8.51
CA ALA A 591 -23.57 -0.57 7.45
C ALA A 591 -24.82 0.28 7.67
N GLY A 592 -25.15 1.12 6.71
CA GLY A 592 -26.34 1.99 6.77
C GLY A 592 -27.16 1.93 5.50
N LYS A 593 -28.32 2.51 5.53
CA LYS A 593 -29.27 2.72 4.40
C LYS A 593 -29.06 1.82 3.15
N TYR A 594 -28.26 2.33 2.22
CA TYR A 594 -28.07 1.71 0.89
C TYR A 594 -27.11 0.54 0.90
N VAL A 595 -26.07 0.53 1.77
CA VAL A 595 -25.11 -0.57 1.93
C VAL A 595 -25.83 -1.92 2.04
N THR A 596 -26.86 -1.98 2.89
CA THR A 596 -27.65 -3.19 3.12
C THR A 596 -28.49 -3.61 1.92
N ARG A 597 -28.72 -2.73 0.95
CA ARG A 597 -29.40 -2.97 -0.30
C ARG A 597 -28.45 -3.36 -1.42
N TYR A 598 -27.26 -2.73 -1.42
CA TYR A 598 -26.21 -2.94 -2.43
C TYR A 598 -25.31 -4.13 -2.14
N TRP A 599 -25.58 -4.93 -1.13
CA TRP A 599 -24.69 -6.02 -0.72
C TRP A 599 -24.27 -6.95 -1.87
N LYS A 600 -25.11 -7.14 -2.89
CA LYS A 600 -24.80 -7.98 -4.07
C LYS A 600 -23.70 -7.35 -4.95
N ASN A 601 -23.57 -6.03 -4.94
CA ASN A 601 -22.58 -5.31 -5.72
C ASN A 601 -21.14 -5.62 -5.22
N ALA A 602 -21.01 -6.06 -3.95
CA ALA A 602 -19.72 -6.53 -3.40
C ALA A 602 -19.16 -7.79 -4.10
N LYS A 603 -19.86 -8.38 -5.07
CA LYS A 603 -19.29 -9.41 -5.95
C LYS A 603 -18.30 -8.85 -6.96
N HIS A 604 -18.37 -7.55 -7.24
CA HIS A 604 -17.58 -6.85 -8.25
C HIS A 604 -16.44 -6.02 -7.65
N VAL A 605 -16.34 -5.96 -6.33
CA VAL A 605 -15.27 -5.21 -5.62
C VAL A 605 -14.83 -5.95 -4.37
N SER A 606 -13.52 -6.02 -4.15
CA SER A 606 -12.94 -6.65 -2.97
C SER A 606 -13.05 -5.73 -1.74
N LEU A 607 -13.33 -6.28 -0.56
CA LEU A 607 -13.57 -5.54 0.67
C LEU A 607 -12.60 -5.96 1.78
N TYR A 608 -11.99 -4.99 2.46
CA TYR A 608 -11.12 -5.19 3.61
C TYR A 608 -11.53 -4.30 4.77
N PHE A 609 -12.24 -4.86 5.74
CA PHE A 609 -12.74 -4.13 6.91
C PHE A 609 -11.76 -4.20 8.07
N VAL A 610 -11.60 -3.08 8.81
CA VAL A 610 -10.85 -3.04 10.06
C VAL A 610 -11.71 -2.40 11.14
N SER A 611 -11.80 -3.05 12.30
CA SER A 611 -12.52 -2.55 13.47
C SER A 611 -11.86 -2.99 14.78
N GLY A 612 -12.19 -2.31 15.87
CA GLY A 612 -11.81 -2.74 17.22
C GLY A 612 -12.88 -3.61 17.85
N GLU A 613 -12.47 -4.62 18.62
CA GLU A 613 -13.36 -5.49 19.41
C GLU A 613 -14.24 -4.68 20.38
N MET A 614 -13.72 -3.54 20.85
CA MET A 614 -14.38 -2.66 21.82
C MET A 614 -14.88 -1.34 21.22
N ASP A 615 -15.06 -1.27 19.90
CA ASP A 615 -15.63 -0.10 19.20
C ASP A 615 -17.17 -0.11 19.29
N GLY A 616 -17.69 -0.07 20.51
CA GLY A 616 -19.12 -0.15 20.78
C GLY A 616 -19.72 -1.45 20.21
N ASN A 617 -20.84 -1.32 19.50
CA ASN A 617 -21.55 -2.46 18.89
C ASN A 617 -21.33 -2.56 17.36
N ARG A 618 -20.28 -1.93 16.79
CA ARG A 618 -20.12 -1.82 15.32
C ARG A 618 -20.09 -3.17 14.62
N ILE A 619 -19.32 -4.12 15.13
CA ILE A 619 -19.27 -5.48 14.52
C ILE A 619 -20.64 -6.14 14.59
N ALA A 620 -21.34 -6.05 15.74
CA ALA A 620 -22.68 -6.60 15.89
C ALA A 620 -23.72 -5.89 14.99
N GLN A 621 -23.59 -4.58 14.79
CA GLN A 621 -24.45 -3.83 13.85
C GLN A 621 -24.24 -4.28 12.39
N ASN A 622 -23.03 -4.66 12.03
CA ASN A 622 -22.63 -5.12 10.70
C ASN A 622 -22.84 -6.62 10.49
N GLU A 623 -23.17 -7.39 11.54
CA GLU A 623 -23.25 -8.86 11.52
C GLU A 623 -24.01 -9.40 10.32
N ARG A 624 -25.21 -8.86 10.05
CA ARG A 624 -26.06 -9.31 8.94
C ARG A 624 -25.36 -9.15 7.59
N ASP A 625 -24.71 -8.03 7.36
CA ASP A 625 -24.09 -7.72 6.06
C ASP A 625 -22.74 -8.44 5.92
N PHE A 626 -21.96 -8.55 6.99
CA PHE A 626 -20.75 -9.37 7.03
C PHE A 626 -21.05 -10.85 6.76
N ASN A 627 -22.08 -11.40 7.39
CA ASN A 627 -22.51 -12.78 7.18
C ASN A 627 -23.02 -13.03 5.75
N ARG A 628 -23.56 -12.02 5.07
CA ARG A 628 -23.93 -12.11 3.63
C ARG A 628 -22.70 -12.31 2.75
N TYR A 629 -21.59 -11.63 3.05
CA TYR A 629 -20.35 -11.75 2.28
C TYR A 629 -19.59 -13.04 2.62
N LEU A 630 -19.49 -13.40 3.89
CA LEU A 630 -18.67 -14.52 4.34
C LEU A 630 -19.33 -15.90 4.11
N ASN A 631 -20.66 -15.99 4.18
CA ASN A 631 -21.38 -17.25 4.08
C ASN A 631 -21.84 -17.60 2.65
N ARG A 632 -21.40 -16.84 1.63
CA ARG A 632 -21.75 -17.06 0.23
C ARG A 632 -20.51 -17.06 -0.66
N SER A 633 -20.60 -17.80 -1.77
CA SER A 633 -19.56 -17.78 -2.80
C SER A 633 -19.61 -16.51 -3.65
N GLY A 634 -18.49 -16.17 -4.27
CA GLY A 634 -18.37 -15.05 -5.21
C GLY A 634 -18.13 -13.69 -4.56
N PHE A 635 -17.82 -13.66 -3.26
CA PHE A 635 -17.39 -12.45 -2.55
C PHE A 635 -15.92 -12.57 -2.16
N ASP A 636 -15.20 -11.46 -2.26
CA ASP A 636 -13.85 -11.33 -1.77
C ASP A 636 -13.84 -10.32 -0.61
N THR A 637 -13.96 -10.84 0.61
CA THR A 637 -14.14 -10.02 1.81
C THR A 637 -13.27 -10.54 2.95
N MET A 638 -12.53 -9.63 3.56
CA MET A 638 -11.79 -9.86 4.80
C MET A 638 -12.28 -8.89 5.88
N ILE A 639 -12.40 -9.38 7.11
CA ILE A 639 -12.80 -8.57 8.26
C ILE A 639 -11.76 -8.76 9.34
N VAL A 640 -11.15 -7.66 9.78
CA VAL A 640 -10.09 -7.62 10.79
C VAL A 640 -10.62 -6.97 12.06
N GLU A 641 -10.54 -7.72 13.17
CA GLU A 641 -10.96 -7.29 14.49
C GLU A 641 -9.75 -7.22 15.44
N TYR A 642 -9.39 -6.02 15.88
CA TYR A 642 -8.30 -5.80 16.84
C TYR A 642 -8.76 -5.99 18.29
N LYS A 643 -8.07 -6.87 19.01
CA LYS A 643 -8.41 -7.23 20.40
C LYS A 643 -8.21 -6.08 21.37
N GLY A 644 -9.25 -5.80 22.16
CA GLY A 644 -9.20 -4.78 23.21
C GLY A 644 -9.08 -3.34 22.69
N ARG A 645 -9.18 -3.12 21.37
CA ARG A 645 -9.13 -1.78 20.74
C ARG A 645 -10.54 -1.25 20.54
N GLY A 646 -10.69 0.06 20.57
CA GLY A 646 -11.93 0.77 20.32
C GLY A 646 -11.98 1.42 18.94
N HIS A 647 -12.55 2.64 18.89
CA HIS A 647 -12.66 3.47 17.69
C HIS A 647 -11.30 4.12 17.37
N ASP A 648 -10.43 3.38 16.71
CA ASP A 648 -9.03 3.74 16.51
C ASP A 648 -8.69 3.83 15.01
N HIS A 649 -7.56 4.45 14.67
CA HIS A 649 -7.07 4.56 13.30
C HIS A 649 -6.31 3.32 12.81
N PHE A 650 -5.98 2.36 13.68
CA PHE A 650 -5.32 1.08 13.35
C PHE A 650 -4.07 1.21 12.48
N GLN A 651 -3.15 2.11 12.85
CA GLN A 651 -1.86 2.22 12.17
C GLN A 651 -1.09 0.89 12.15
N ASP A 652 -1.35 0.01 13.12
CA ASP A 652 -0.77 -1.33 13.19
C ASP A 652 -1.15 -2.22 11.99
N ASP A 653 -2.27 -1.94 11.32
CA ASP A 653 -2.76 -2.74 10.19
C ASP A 653 -2.22 -2.29 8.82
N ILE A 654 -1.53 -1.17 8.76
CA ILE A 654 -1.13 -0.56 7.48
C ILE A 654 -0.30 -1.50 6.59
N HIS A 655 0.60 -2.28 7.16
CA HIS A 655 1.40 -3.25 6.40
C HIS A 655 0.55 -4.36 5.78
N HIS A 656 -0.48 -4.81 6.49
CA HIS A 656 -1.41 -5.83 5.99
C HIS A 656 -2.32 -5.27 4.91
N MET A 657 -2.75 -4.02 5.04
CA MET A 657 -3.51 -3.31 4.00
C MET A 657 -2.70 -3.23 2.69
N PHE A 658 -1.40 -2.83 2.75
CA PHE A 658 -0.54 -2.80 1.56
C PHE A 658 -0.27 -4.20 0.99
N SER A 659 -0.09 -5.21 1.85
CA SER A 659 0.04 -6.60 1.44
C SER A 659 -1.21 -7.10 0.73
N TRP A 660 -2.40 -6.70 1.20
CA TRP A 660 -3.66 -7.03 0.57
C TRP A 660 -3.84 -6.28 -0.76
N MET A 661 -3.65 -4.96 -0.78
CA MET A 661 -3.79 -4.13 -2.00
C MET A 661 -2.87 -4.58 -3.13
N ARG A 662 -1.70 -5.15 -2.82
CA ARG A 662 -0.74 -5.65 -3.80
C ARG A 662 -1.34 -6.72 -4.72
N PHE A 663 -2.27 -7.52 -4.22
CA PHE A 663 -2.89 -8.64 -4.95
C PHE A 663 -4.21 -8.29 -5.61
N HIS A 664 -4.73 -7.07 -5.40
CA HIS A 664 -6.03 -6.66 -5.91
C HIS A 664 -5.90 -5.70 -7.08
N ARG A 665 -6.69 -5.97 -8.10
CA ARG A 665 -6.87 -5.14 -9.29
C ARG A 665 -8.34 -5.16 -9.67
N ARG A 666 -8.81 -4.06 -10.23
CA ARG A 666 -10.13 -4.00 -10.83
C ARG A 666 -10.20 -4.95 -12.03
N GLU A 667 -11.25 -5.71 -12.13
CA GLU A 667 -11.55 -6.50 -13.32
C GLU A 667 -12.40 -5.68 -14.28
N PHE A 668 -11.78 -5.18 -15.35
CA PHE A 668 -12.47 -4.31 -16.31
C PHE A 668 -13.38 -5.08 -17.27
N ASN A 669 -12.96 -6.26 -17.74
CA ASN A 669 -13.64 -7.07 -18.73
C ASN A 669 -14.43 -8.22 -18.07
N VAL A 670 -15.44 -7.90 -17.27
CA VAL A 670 -16.29 -8.93 -16.70
C VAL A 670 -17.30 -9.44 -17.74
N PRO A 671 -17.49 -10.77 -17.86
CA PRO A 671 -18.42 -11.34 -18.86
C PRO A 671 -19.89 -11.02 -18.53
N GLU A 672 -20.20 -10.81 -17.27
CA GLU A 672 -21.53 -10.45 -16.78
C GLU A 672 -21.40 -9.44 -15.65
N TYR A 673 -22.07 -8.31 -15.77
CA TYR A 673 -22.10 -7.26 -14.77
C TYR A 673 -23.54 -6.98 -14.31
N ASN A 674 -23.82 -7.38 -13.07
CA ASN A 674 -25.15 -7.25 -12.47
C ASN A 674 -25.06 -6.46 -11.16
N VAL A 675 -25.53 -5.22 -11.18
CA VAL A 675 -25.51 -4.30 -10.05
C VAL A 675 -26.91 -3.80 -9.70
N THR A 676 -27.09 -3.45 -8.43
CA THR A 676 -28.28 -2.77 -7.93
C THR A 676 -27.98 -1.30 -7.76
N THR A 677 -28.79 -0.43 -8.34
CA THR A 677 -28.75 1.02 -8.15
C THR A 677 -30.08 1.51 -7.63
N LEU A 678 -30.09 2.46 -6.69
CA LEU A 678 -31.29 3.02 -6.07
C LEU A 678 -31.33 4.55 -6.11
N ARG A 679 -30.22 5.20 -6.43
CA ARG A 679 -30.09 6.65 -6.50
C ARG A 679 -29.70 7.07 -7.91
N PRO A 680 -30.18 8.23 -8.44
CA PRO A 680 -29.84 8.68 -9.79
C PRO A 680 -28.34 8.86 -10.03
N TRP A 681 -27.57 9.23 -9.01
CA TRP A 681 -26.13 9.45 -9.12
C TRP A 681 -25.29 8.17 -9.01
N ASP A 682 -25.91 7.02 -8.73
CA ASP A 682 -25.26 5.71 -8.78
C ASP A 682 -25.19 5.14 -10.21
N ASN A 683 -25.72 5.86 -11.19
CA ASN A 683 -25.72 5.45 -12.61
C ASN A 683 -24.43 5.82 -13.35
N TYR A 684 -23.38 6.16 -12.65
CA TYR A 684 -22.05 6.41 -13.22
C TYR A 684 -21.27 5.09 -13.23
N PHE A 685 -21.02 4.57 -14.42
CA PHE A 685 -20.20 3.39 -14.64
C PHE A 685 -19.02 3.72 -15.53
N TRP A 686 -17.98 2.94 -15.44
CA TRP A 686 -16.71 3.19 -16.11
C TRP A 686 -16.82 3.24 -17.65
N TRP A 687 -17.68 2.46 -18.25
CA TRP A 687 -17.92 2.44 -19.71
C TRP A 687 -18.91 3.48 -20.20
#